data_77e01f4d19aecb50e5f07bb022cfdd3b
#
_entry.id   77e01f4d19aecb50e5f07bb022cfdd3b
#
_cell.length_a   1.000
_cell.length_b   1.000
_cell.length_c   1.000
_cell.angle_alpha   90.00
_cell.angle_beta   90.00
_cell.angle_gamma   90.00
#
_symmetry.space_group_name_H-M   'P 1'
#
loop_
_entity.id
_entity.type
_entity.pdbx_description
1 polymer ?
#
loop_
_entity_poly.entity_id
_entity_poly.type
_entity_poly.pdbx_seq_one_letter_code
_entity_poly.pdbx_strand_id
1 'polypeptide(L)'
;MVAMCLIAVVPVAAHADDATDDGVVLGVERITPVVTKDSGFSLTVSVRNTTSRDLAAGSLDVRVAAGYVFVSRTDLQEWAEGTGGIPTPDSLLRLAVPAVAAGDQVRVTGKLGADANQLKALTSWGPRPLSIDYATDDGATMARLATFLTRSQDGLGGERTPPLNLTVAMPLATDGWQADAKAEEALETGTKQDPDTVVTLDDEQREALKAKDQLGQRFADLQTVADPDVLEAIGTPHHSGIMQPSAFDITTYARVADPSAYAAAGVDMAAWNADTARATMRDALGDESAQTDVYAWQGADSWTMDALTAARTQGYETAIATDDFALTDGATAVTQVYRVPTDAGTITVLAAQATLTTLAGGRATAPQATAEHSDAGRLARIIAQSAFYQMEQPYESRPLLMCVGESVGADQVSALMEALGQASWVNLQSLQELAAQPSMQVDETMLPALIDGSVGATATEPASLREALRSLATSRERLVRFDGSVLDDDAQEARQWAAKLVTAHDRFALAAAGPGATLATRMAQEASGFADTVYAQVKLVPSGSVNVVSETASMPVTVSNDLPFPIAVRVSSITDSMEIVTARFTDITVPAHAEAQTSIAVRVSTSGTTTAREQLVDREGEAFGASAQTTITSSLQLSDKSGVVLIALAVVLGVVGLYRQYTRKKDPDE
;
A
#
# COMPACT_ATOMS: atom_id res chain seq x y z
N MET A 1 18.99 10.15 -50.22
CA MET A 1 19.34 9.13 -49.21
C MET A 1 18.02 8.50 -48.75
N VAL A 2 17.87 7.17 -48.97
CA VAL A 2 16.61 6.46 -48.81
C VAL A 2 16.36 6.25 -47.32
N ALA A 3 15.20 6.65 -46.78
CA ALA A 3 14.75 6.34 -45.45
C ALA A 3 14.47 4.81 -45.38
N MET A 4 15.19 4.12 -44.54
CA MET A 4 15.03 2.68 -44.35
C MET A 4 13.88 2.43 -43.37
N CYS A 5 12.72 1.98 -43.85
CA CYS A 5 11.59 1.58 -43.02
C CYS A 5 11.78 0.15 -42.56
N LEU A 6 11.86 -0.07 -41.24
CA LEU A 6 11.73 -1.39 -40.64
C LEU A 6 10.27 -1.58 -40.19
N ILE A 7 9.60 -2.58 -40.74
CA ILE A 7 8.25 -3.00 -40.36
C ILE A 7 8.38 -4.24 -39.47
N ALA A 8 8.01 -4.13 -38.20
CA ALA A 8 7.88 -5.30 -37.32
C ALA A 8 6.38 -5.52 -37.01
N VAL A 9 5.84 -6.64 -37.44
CA VAL A 9 4.49 -7.09 -37.07
C VAL A 9 4.65 -8.06 -35.90
N VAL A 10 4.22 -7.66 -34.71
CA VAL A 10 4.19 -8.52 -33.53
C VAL A 10 2.75 -8.57 -33.02
N PRO A 11 2.10 -9.73 -32.93
CA PRO A 11 0.80 -9.82 -32.30
C PRO A 11 0.94 -9.62 -30.78
N VAL A 12 0.29 -8.62 -30.21
CA VAL A 12 0.21 -8.36 -28.77
C VAL A 12 -1.18 -8.73 -28.28
N ALA A 13 -1.26 -9.53 -27.24
CA ALA A 13 -2.51 -9.84 -26.56
C ALA A 13 -3.11 -8.56 -25.97
N ALA A 14 -4.36 -8.28 -26.33
CA ALA A 14 -5.09 -7.09 -25.91
C ALA A 14 -5.51 -7.21 -24.45
N HIS A 15 -5.16 -6.19 -23.66
CA HIS A 15 -5.91 -5.87 -22.44
C HIS A 15 -7.01 -4.90 -22.87
N ALA A 16 -8.25 -5.28 -22.60
CA ALA A 16 -9.41 -4.46 -22.92
C ALA A 16 -9.59 -3.40 -21.84
N ASP A 17 -9.42 -2.14 -22.22
CA ASP A 17 -10.02 -1.01 -21.53
C ASP A 17 -11.14 -0.47 -22.42
N ASP A 18 -12.34 -0.41 -21.86
CA ASP A 18 -13.58 0.03 -22.50
C ASP A 18 -13.54 1.56 -22.72
N ALA A 19 -13.05 1.97 -23.88
CA ALA A 19 -13.45 3.24 -24.48
C ALA A 19 -13.82 2.96 -25.92
N THR A 20 -15.11 2.94 -26.22
CA THR A 20 -15.66 2.91 -27.57
C THR A 20 -15.37 4.24 -28.26
N ASP A 21 -14.16 4.40 -28.77
CA ASP A 21 -13.83 5.38 -29.78
C ASP A 21 -13.69 4.62 -31.10
N ASP A 22 -14.70 4.73 -31.97
CA ASP A 22 -14.72 4.10 -33.30
C ASP A 22 -13.75 4.83 -34.23
N GLY A 23 -12.44 4.72 -33.98
CA GLY A 23 -11.44 5.49 -34.68
C GLY A 23 -10.08 4.81 -34.85
N VAL A 24 -9.10 5.60 -35.22
CA VAL A 24 -7.68 5.24 -35.27
C VAL A 24 -6.97 5.91 -34.11
N VAL A 25 -6.28 5.11 -33.28
CA VAL A 25 -5.50 5.60 -32.14
C VAL A 25 -4.02 5.55 -32.47
N LEU A 26 -3.33 6.70 -32.32
CA LEU A 26 -1.89 6.82 -32.46
C LEU A 26 -1.20 6.83 -31.09
N GLY A 27 -0.09 6.10 -30.96
CA GLY A 27 0.74 6.09 -29.76
C GLY A 27 2.21 6.31 -30.07
N VAL A 28 2.91 7.10 -29.25
CA VAL A 28 4.36 7.23 -29.34
C VAL A 28 5.02 6.12 -28.53
N GLU A 29 5.65 5.18 -29.17
CA GLU A 29 6.36 4.06 -28.52
C GLU A 29 7.81 4.42 -28.19
N ARG A 30 8.47 5.17 -29.07
CA ARG A 30 9.83 5.70 -28.92
C ARG A 30 9.95 7.03 -29.63
N ILE A 31 10.70 7.95 -29.03
CA ILE A 31 11.09 9.22 -29.63
C ILE A 31 12.47 9.63 -29.12
N THR A 32 13.28 10.25 -29.97
CA THR A 32 14.52 10.90 -29.52
C THR A 32 14.16 12.10 -28.66
N PRO A 33 14.42 12.09 -27.34
CA PRO A 33 13.93 13.14 -26.44
C PRO A 33 14.68 14.48 -26.64
N VAL A 34 15.98 14.40 -26.94
CA VAL A 34 16.85 15.58 -27.20
C VAL A 34 17.58 15.40 -28.53
N VAL A 35 17.33 16.30 -29.44
CA VAL A 35 18.09 16.37 -30.73
C VAL A 35 19.32 17.24 -30.53
N THR A 36 20.50 16.62 -30.49
CA THR A 36 21.80 17.28 -30.35
C THR A 36 22.44 17.50 -31.75
N LYS A 37 23.59 18.15 -31.80
CA LYS A 37 24.34 18.32 -33.07
C LYS A 37 24.79 17.00 -33.68
N ASP A 38 25.05 15.98 -32.80
CA ASP A 38 25.61 14.69 -33.17
C ASP A 38 24.57 13.56 -33.15
N SER A 39 23.38 13.79 -32.56
CA SER A 39 22.29 12.83 -32.59
C SER A 39 21.46 12.99 -33.85
N GLY A 40 20.93 11.87 -34.33
CA GLY A 40 19.83 11.90 -35.29
C GLY A 40 18.49 12.04 -34.56
N PHE A 41 17.42 11.81 -35.32
CA PHE A 41 16.06 11.71 -34.80
C PHE A 41 15.48 10.35 -35.13
N SER A 42 14.90 9.67 -34.15
CA SER A 42 14.23 8.39 -34.31
C SER A 42 12.85 8.47 -33.66
N LEU A 43 11.85 7.95 -34.35
CA LEU A 43 10.47 7.91 -33.87
C LEU A 43 9.86 6.55 -34.20
N THR A 44 9.22 5.89 -33.22
CA THR A 44 8.38 4.73 -33.41
C THR A 44 6.97 5.07 -33.00
N VAL A 45 6.02 4.88 -33.89
CA VAL A 45 4.60 5.15 -33.68
C VAL A 45 3.82 3.86 -33.83
N SER A 46 2.90 3.60 -32.91
CA SER A 46 1.87 2.60 -33.08
C SER A 46 0.62 3.21 -33.70
N VAL A 47 0.05 2.49 -34.65
CA VAL A 47 -1.25 2.79 -35.30
C VAL A 47 -2.18 1.65 -34.94
N ARG A 48 -3.16 1.92 -34.09
CA ARG A 48 -4.17 0.94 -33.64
C ARG A 48 -5.50 1.25 -34.31
N ASN A 49 -6.07 0.22 -34.93
CA ASN A 49 -7.41 0.29 -35.52
C ASN A 49 -8.44 -0.15 -34.48
N THR A 50 -9.18 0.78 -33.90
CA THR A 50 -10.26 0.48 -32.94
C THR A 50 -11.62 0.36 -33.64
N THR A 51 -11.67 0.50 -34.97
CA THR A 51 -12.90 0.33 -35.75
C THR A 51 -13.21 -1.15 -36.01
N SER A 52 -14.44 -1.43 -36.39
CA SER A 52 -14.89 -2.76 -36.80
C SER A 52 -14.53 -3.15 -38.24
N ARG A 53 -13.73 -2.34 -38.95
CA ARG A 53 -13.36 -2.54 -40.36
C ARG A 53 -11.85 -2.47 -40.52
N ASP A 54 -11.33 -3.21 -41.48
CA ASP A 54 -9.93 -3.13 -41.86
C ASP A 54 -9.62 -1.75 -42.44
N LEU A 55 -8.50 -1.17 -42.00
CA LEU A 55 -7.96 0.04 -42.59
C LEU A 55 -7.08 -0.33 -43.78
N ALA A 56 -7.26 0.36 -44.89
CA ALA A 56 -6.36 0.26 -46.04
C ALA A 56 -4.96 0.77 -45.66
N ALA A 57 -3.97 0.40 -46.50
CA ALA A 57 -2.63 1.00 -46.39
C ALA A 57 -2.69 2.51 -46.43
N GLY A 58 -1.76 3.15 -45.75
CA GLY A 58 -1.71 4.60 -45.62
C GLY A 58 -0.32 5.12 -45.29
N SER A 59 -0.23 6.31 -44.76
CA SER A 59 1.04 6.93 -44.37
C SER A 59 0.92 7.73 -43.08
N LEU A 60 2.02 7.75 -42.31
CA LEU A 60 2.24 8.73 -41.23
C LEU A 60 3.09 9.87 -41.78
N ASP A 61 2.58 11.08 -41.70
CA ASP A 61 3.33 12.33 -42.01
C ASP A 61 3.74 12.99 -40.70
N VAL A 62 5.04 12.92 -40.39
CA VAL A 62 5.64 13.52 -39.21
C VAL A 62 6.15 14.90 -39.53
N ARG A 63 5.55 15.90 -38.92
CA ARG A 63 5.76 17.31 -39.27
C ARG A 63 6.16 18.14 -38.07
N VAL A 64 6.95 19.17 -38.26
CA VAL A 64 7.43 20.09 -37.24
C VAL A 64 7.20 21.54 -37.62
N ALA A 65 7.03 22.41 -36.63
CA ALA A 65 7.13 23.83 -36.79
C ALA A 65 8.54 24.31 -36.40
N ALA A 66 9.51 24.18 -37.31
CA ALA A 66 10.93 24.40 -37.04
C ALA A 66 11.24 25.84 -36.54
N GLY A 67 10.49 26.83 -37.02
CA GLY A 67 10.64 28.24 -36.62
C GLY A 67 9.75 28.69 -35.46
N TYR A 68 8.88 27.84 -34.92
CA TYR A 68 7.97 28.21 -33.86
C TYR A 68 8.68 28.21 -32.49
N VAL A 69 8.36 29.20 -31.65
CA VAL A 69 8.82 29.30 -30.27
C VAL A 69 7.58 29.44 -29.39
N PHE A 70 7.42 28.52 -28.44
CA PHE A 70 6.35 28.60 -27.45
C PHE A 70 6.50 29.89 -26.62
N VAL A 71 5.39 30.57 -26.38
CA VAL A 71 5.39 31.90 -25.73
C VAL A 71 4.87 31.86 -24.30
N SER A 72 4.17 30.80 -23.92
CA SER A 72 3.63 30.59 -22.55
C SER A 72 3.51 29.10 -22.19
N ARG A 73 3.33 28.83 -20.91
CA ARG A 73 3.02 27.48 -20.40
C ARG A 73 1.68 26.98 -20.95
N THR A 74 0.70 27.91 -21.09
CA THR A 74 -0.61 27.60 -21.67
C THR A 74 -0.48 27.18 -23.13
N ASP A 75 0.30 27.91 -23.92
CA ASP A 75 0.55 27.60 -25.33
C ASP A 75 1.16 26.19 -25.52
N LEU A 76 2.10 25.82 -24.63
CA LEU A 76 2.71 24.51 -24.63
C LEU A 76 1.72 23.40 -24.15
N GLN A 77 0.84 23.71 -23.21
CA GLN A 77 -0.21 22.81 -22.76
C GLN A 77 -1.30 22.60 -23.80
N GLU A 78 -1.80 23.68 -24.40
CA GLU A 78 -2.79 23.60 -25.50
C GLU A 78 -2.28 22.79 -26.69
N TRP A 79 -0.97 22.88 -26.98
CA TRP A 79 -0.35 22.04 -28.00
C TRP A 79 -0.37 20.56 -27.58
N ALA A 80 0.00 20.23 -26.35
CA ALA A 80 -0.02 18.84 -25.84
C ALA A 80 -1.43 18.23 -25.88
N GLU A 81 -2.45 19.04 -25.60
CA GLU A 81 -3.86 18.65 -25.64
C GLU A 81 -4.43 18.57 -27.08
N GLY A 82 -3.65 18.99 -28.08
CA GLY A 82 -4.11 19.03 -29.48
C GLY A 82 -5.13 20.13 -29.77
N THR A 83 -5.35 21.06 -28.84
CA THR A 83 -6.25 22.22 -28.97
C THR A 83 -5.55 23.45 -29.58
N GLY A 84 -4.22 23.52 -29.45
CA GLY A 84 -3.40 24.60 -30.04
C GLY A 84 -3.37 24.52 -31.57
N GLY A 85 -3.84 25.59 -32.24
CA GLY A 85 -3.90 25.68 -33.69
C GLY A 85 -2.55 26.01 -34.35
N ILE A 86 -1.43 25.47 -33.89
CA ILE A 86 -0.09 25.77 -34.41
C ILE A 86 0.17 24.99 -35.70
N PRO A 87 0.43 25.67 -36.83
CA PRO A 87 0.79 24.99 -38.08
C PRO A 87 2.17 24.32 -37.97
N THR A 88 2.28 23.10 -38.48
CA THR A 88 3.53 22.34 -38.61
C THR A 88 3.89 22.18 -40.10
N PRO A 89 4.46 23.20 -40.75
CA PRO A 89 4.65 23.20 -42.20
C PRO A 89 5.77 22.27 -42.67
N ASP A 90 6.76 22.01 -41.82
CA ASP A 90 8.01 21.34 -42.22
C ASP A 90 7.88 19.83 -42.08
N SER A 91 8.00 19.06 -43.15
CA SER A 91 7.97 17.60 -43.11
C SER A 91 9.33 17.08 -42.64
N LEU A 92 9.32 16.26 -41.57
CA LEU A 92 10.50 15.53 -41.07
C LEU A 92 10.60 14.17 -41.72
N LEU A 93 9.52 13.38 -41.63
CA LEU A 93 9.46 12.00 -42.08
C LEU A 93 8.09 11.72 -42.71
N ARG A 94 8.08 10.88 -43.71
CA ARG A 94 6.86 10.24 -44.21
C ARG A 94 7.08 8.71 -44.20
N LEU A 95 6.23 7.99 -43.49
CA LEU A 95 6.37 6.57 -43.24
C LEU A 95 5.16 5.85 -43.82
N ALA A 96 5.40 4.80 -44.60
CA ALA A 96 4.31 3.95 -45.09
C ALA A 96 3.75 3.10 -43.94
N VAL A 97 2.43 3.01 -43.83
CA VAL A 97 1.70 2.18 -42.88
C VAL A 97 1.02 1.07 -43.67
N PRO A 98 1.26 -0.23 -43.39
CA PRO A 98 0.53 -1.30 -44.03
C PRO A 98 -0.95 -1.25 -43.66
N ALA A 99 -1.78 -2.03 -44.35
CA ALA A 99 -3.16 -2.24 -43.94
C ALA A 99 -3.22 -2.81 -42.51
N VAL A 100 -4.19 -2.33 -41.72
CA VAL A 100 -4.37 -2.71 -40.30
C VAL A 100 -5.75 -3.34 -40.13
N ALA A 101 -5.79 -4.62 -39.77
CA ALA A 101 -7.07 -5.29 -39.55
C ALA A 101 -7.87 -4.68 -38.39
N ALA A 102 -9.16 -4.89 -38.38
CA ALA A 102 -10.04 -4.44 -37.30
C ALA A 102 -9.55 -4.96 -35.94
N GLY A 103 -9.37 -4.08 -34.96
CA GLY A 103 -8.87 -4.40 -33.63
C GLY A 103 -7.34 -4.56 -33.53
N ASP A 104 -6.61 -4.59 -34.65
CA ASP A 104 -5.16 -4.80 -34.67
C ASP A 104 -4.37 -3.51 -34.55
N GLN A 105 -3.06 -3.67 -34.32
CA GLN A 105 -2.08 -2.60 -34.18
C GLN A 105 -0.83 -2.91 -34.99
N VAL A 106 -0.27 -1.88 -35.64
CA VAL A 106 1.04 -1.95 -36.31
C VAL A 106 1.99 -0.91 -35.74
N ARG A 107 3.31 -1.20 -35.77
CA ARG A 107 4.38 -0.28 -35.37
C ARG A 107 5.19 0.13 -36.56
N VAL A 108 5.42 1.42 -36.70
CA VAL A 108 6.20 2.01 -37.80
C VAL A 108 7.34 2.84 -37.22
N THR A 109 8.56 2.62 -37.68
CA THR A 109 9.74 3.33 -37.22
C THR A 109 10.37 4.14 -38.34
N GLY A 110 10.65 5.42 -38.04
CA GLY A 110 11.40 6.32 -38.92
C GLY A 110 12.68 6.82 -38.25
N LYS A 111 13.70 7.09 -39.04
CA LYS A 111 14.99 7.61 -38.57
C LYS A 111 15.54 8.67 -39.51
N LEU A 112 16.15 9.71 -38.93
CA LEU A 112 16.96 10.73 -39.62
C LEU A 112 18.38 10.70 -39.02
N GLY A 113 19.38 10.73 -39.87
CA GLY A 113 20.77 10.94 -39.44
C GLY A 113 21.00 12.38 -38.94
N ALA A 114 22.01 12.58 -38.11
CA ALA A 114 22.36 13.90 -37.56
C ALA A 114 22.64 14.95 -38.68
N ASP A 115 23.09 14.50 -39.84
CA ASP A 115 23.40 15.33 -41.00
C ASP A 115 22.19 15.68 -41.90
N ALA A 116 21.00 15.16 -41.55
CA ALA A 116 19.78 15.39 -42.31
C ALA A 116 19.43 16.88 -42.39
N ASN A 117 19.04 17.34 -43.58
CA ASN A 117 18.69 18.76 -43.83
C ASN A 117 17.50 19.21 -42.97
N GLN A 118 16.57 18.32 -42.71
CA GLN A 118 15.40 18.58 -41.85
C GLN A 118 15.83 18.92 -40.40
N LEU A 119 16.85 18.26 -39.84
CA LEU A 119 17.38 18.59 -38.51
C LEU A 119 18.27 19.86 -38.54
N LYS A 120 18.99 20.11 -39.63
CA LYS A 120 19.76 21.35 -39.81
C LYS A 120 18.89 22.60 -39.95
N ALA A 121 17.63 22.44 -40.33
CA ALA A 121 16.66 23.53 -40.37
C ALA A 121 16.24 24.00 -38.96
N LEU A 122 16.51 23.22 -37.91
CA LEU A 122 16.31 23.59 -36.52
C LEU A 122 17.45 24.51 -36.05
N THR A 123 17.38 25.81 -36.38
CA THR A 123 18.45 26.78 -36.16
C THR A 123 18.45 27.42 -34.77
N SER A 124 17.45 27.16 -33.94
CA SER A 124 17.35 27.65 -32.57
C SER A 124 17.02 26.48 -31.61
N TRP A 125 17.51 26.56 -30.38
CA TRP A 125 17.28 25.55 -29.34
C TRP A 125 15.88 25.64 -28.73
N GLY A 126 15.48 24.62 -28.01
CA GLY A 126 14.23 24.56 -27.27
C GLY A 126 13.18 23.64 -27.90
N PRO A 127 11.97 23.55 -27.32
CA PRO A 127 10.89 22.70 -27.80
C PRO A 127 10.27 23.25 -29.09
N ARG A 128 9.86 22.32 -29.97
CA ARG A 128 9.14 22.57 -31.21
C ARG A 128 7.87 21.75 -31.24
N PRO A 129 6.75 22.32 -31.71
CA PRO A 129 5.56 21.55 -32.00
C PRO A 129 5.85 20.46 -33.03
N LEU A 130 5.55 19.20 -32.70
CA LEU A 130 5.67 18.04 -33.59
C LEU A 130 4.29 17.40 -33.75
N SER A 131 3.76 17.32 -34.98
CA SER A 131 2.54 16.57 -35.28
C SER A 131 2.84 15.27 -35.99
N ILE A 132 2.03 14.27 -35.73
CA ILE A 132 2.03 12.97 -36.39
C ILE A 132 0.63 12.78 -36.94
N ASP A 133 0.50 12.84 -38.25
CA ASP A 133 -0.77 12.76 -38.95
C ASP A 133 -0.86 11.43 -39.70
N TYR A 134 -1.83 10.60 -39.39
CA TYR A 134 -2.14 9.39 -40.14
C TYR A 134 -3.20 9.67 -41.19
N ALA A 135 -2.91 9.27 -42.40
CA ALA A 135 -3.84 9.36 -43.53
C ALA A 135 -3.84 8.06 -44.34
N THR A 136 -5.01 7.62 -44.77
CA THR A 136 -5.16 6.57 -45.77
C THR A 136 -4.78 7.04 -47.17
N ASP A 137 -4.59 6.11 -48.10
CA ASP A 137 -4.12 6.45 -49.48
C ASP A 137 -5.10 7.32 -50.26
N ASP A 138 -6.34 7.46 -49.86
CA ASP A 138 -7.33 8.41 -50.40
C ASP A 138 -7.09 9.87 -49.92
N GLY A 139 -6.12 10.08 -49.01
CA GLY A 139 -5.67 11.37 -48.52
C GLY A 139 -6.49 11.99 -47.41
N ALA A 140 -7.48 11.27 -46.83
CA ALA A 140 -8.19 11.73 -45.66
C ALA A 140 -7.34 11.53 -44.39
N THR A 141 -7.08 12.61 -43.64
CA THR A 141 -6.44 12.48 -42.30
C THR A 141 -7.43 11.85 -41.34
N MET A 142 -7.07 10.69 -40.80
CA MET A 142 -7.93 9.90 -39.90
C MET A 142 -7.60 10.10 -38.43
N ALA A 143 -6.33 10.41 -38.12
CA ALA A 143 -5.90 10.65 -36.73
C ALA A 143 -4.72 11.64 -36.73
N ARG A 144 -4.64 12.44 -35.67
CA ARG A 144 -3.54 13.35 -35.39
C ARG A 144 -3.07 13.19 -33.96
N LEU A 145 -1.76 13.20 -33.74
CA LEU A 145 -1.13 13.18 -32.44
C LEU A 145 -0.17 14.37 -32.32
N ALA A 146 -0.33 15.18 -31.29
CA ALA A 146 0.55 16.31 -30.98
C ALA A 146 1.59 15.88 -29.93
N THR A 147 2.87 16.18 -30.19
CA THR A 147 3.98 15.91 -29.26
C THR A 147 5.09 16.94 -29.47
N PHE A 148 6.30 16.69 -28.99
CA PHE A 148 7.40 17.65 -28.99
C PHE A 148 8.67 17.07 -29.61
N LEU A 149 9.42 17.94 -30.31
CA LEU A 149 10.81 17.73 -30.66
C LEU A 149 11.63 18.81 -29.95
N THR A 150 12.59 18.44 -29.11
CA THR A 150 13.42 19.43 -28.40
C THR A 150 14.85 19.45 -28.98
N ARG A 151 15.31 20.61 -29.42
CA ARG A 151 16.66 20.82 -29.94
C ARG A 151 17.55 21.40 -28.85
N SER A 152 18.72 20.80 -28.62
CA SER A 152 19.71 21.31 -27.68
C SER A 152 20.47 22.54 -28.20
N GLN A 153 21.20 23.24 -27.33
CA GLN A 153 22.00 24.42 -27.69
C GLN A 153 23.29 24.10 -28.46
N ASP A 154 23.77 22.87 -28.33
CA ASP A 154 25.04 22.43 -28.90
C ASP A 154 25.06 22.57 -30.44
N GLY A 155 26.16 23.10 -30.95
CA GLY A 155 26.32 23.36 -32.38
C GLY A 155 25.49 24.52 -32.95
N LEU A 156 24.71 25.21 -32.11
CA LEU A 156 24.03 26.47 -32.51
C LEU A 156 24.86 27.67 -32.07
N GLY A 157 24.83 28.72 -32.88
CA GLY A 157 25.47 30.01 -32.54
C GLY A 157 24.66 30.71 -31.42
N GLY A 158 25.33 31.47 -30.55
CA GLY A 158 24.70 32.27 -29.52
C GLY A 158 25.37 32.14 -28.16
N GLU A 159 25.06 33.05 -27.25
CA GLU A 159 25.48 32.94 -25.85
C GLU A 159 24.75 31.80 -25.15
N ARG A 160 25.46 31.07 -24.25
CA ARG A 160 24.84 30.07 -23.43
C ARG A 160 24.03 30.76 -22.34
N THR A 161 22.79 30.32 -22.17
CA THR A 161 21.97 30.74 -21.03
C THR A 161 22.44 30.05 -19.77
N PRO A 162 22.30 30.64 -18.55
CA PRO A 162 22.48 29.92 -17.30
C PRO A 162 21.61 28.65 -17.30
N PRO A 163 22.06 27.54 -16.74
CA PRO A 163 21.27 26.33 -16.73
C PRO A 163 20.10 26.41 -15.75
N LEU A 164 19.05 25.65 -16.03
CA LEU A 164 18.00 25.30 -15.08
C LEU A 164 18.60 24.34 -14.05
N ASN A 165 18.59 24.70 -12.77
CA ASN A 165 18.98 23.80 -11.70
C ASN A 165 17.80 22.86 -11.39
N LEU A 166 17.96 21.59 -11.68
CA LEU A 166 16.90 20.60 -11.51
C LEU A 166 17.34 19.52 -10.52
N THR A 167 16.58 19.35 -9.45
CA THR A 167 16.69 18.21 -8.55
C THR A 167 15.68 17.15 -8.95
N VAL A 168 16.13 15.90 -9.15
CA VAL A 168 15.27 14.77 -9.43
C VAL A 168 15.26 13.86 -8.20
N ALA A 169 14.15 13.79 -7.49
CA ALA A 169 13.99 12.96 -6.30
C ALA A 169 13.13 11.73 -6.63
N MET A 170 13.59 10.56 -6.22
CA MET A 170 12.90 9.29 -6.41
C MET A 170 12.67 8.62 -5.06
N PRO A 171 11.42 8.32 -4.68
CA PRO A 171 11.15 7.53 -3.49
C PRO A 171 11.55 6.07 -3.73
N LEU A 172 12.22 5.49 -2.74
CA LEU A 172 12.44 4.06 -2.65
C LEU A 172 11.54 3.51 -1.56
N ALA A 173 10.26 3.43 -1.85
CA ALA A 173 9.17 2.99 -0.98
C ALA A 173 8.23 2.06 -1.73
N THR A 174 7.31 1.41 -1.03
CA THR A 174 6.35 0.49 -1.63
C THR A 174 5.11 0.30 -0.76
N ASP A 175 3.96 0.09 -1.39
CA ASP A 175 2.72 -0.39 -0.78
C ASP A 175 2.56 -1.93 -0.87
N GLY A 176 3.57 -2.60 -1.39
CA GLY A 176 3.58 -4.04 -1.66
C GLY A 176 3.90 -4.93 -0.47
N TRP A 177 3.91 -4.41 0.75
CA TRP A 177 4.13 -5.20 1.96
C TRP A 177 3.11 -6.32 2.11
N GLN A 178 3.56 -7.50 2.55
CA GLN A 178 2.71 -8.68 2.80
C GLN A 178 3.18 -9.44 4.05
N ALA A 179 2.31 -10.30 4.59
CA ALA A 179 2.65 -11.17 5.70
C ALA A 179 3.63 -12.28 5.26
N ASP A 180 4.58 -12.63 6.13
CA ASP A 180 5.41 -13.82 5.98
C ASP A 180 4.87 -14.95 6.84
N ALA A 181 4.08 -15.84 6.25
CA ALA A 181 3.46 -16.96 6.94
C ALA A 181 4.47 -17.89 7.65
N LYS A 182 5.72 -17.96 7.18
CA LYS A 182 6.76 -18.78 7.83
C LYS A 182 7.30 -18.08 9.09
N ALA A 183 7.46 -16.77 9.03
CA ALA A 183 7.88 -15.99 10.19
C ALA A 183 6.77 -15.99 11.27
N GLU A 184 5.50 -15.88 10.87
CA GLU A 184 4.35 -16.02 11.77
C GLU A 184 4.33 -17.39 12.45
N GLU A 185 4.39 -18.50 11.68
CA GLU A 185 4.43 -19.86 12.22
C GLU A 185 5.62 -20.07 13.17
N ALA A 186 6.78 -19.51 12.84
CA ALA A 186 7.98 -19.59 13.67
C ALA A 186 7.81 -18.85 15.02
N LEU A 187 7.12 -17.70 15.02
CA LEU A 187 6.77 -16.99 16.26
C LEU A 187 5.74 -17.74 17.09
N GLU A 188 4.69 -18.26 16.46
CA GLU A 188 3.63 -19.02 17.11
C GLU A 188 4.17 -20.28 17.81
N THR A 189 5.14 -20.95 17.20
CA THR A 189 5.79 -22.16 17.74
C THR A 189 6.89 -21.87 18.75
N GLY A 190 7.16 -20.60 19.07
CA GLY A 190 8.15 -20.18 20.07
C GLY A 190 9.60 -20.32 19.62
N THR A 191 9.88 -20.45 18.31
CA THR A 191 11.24 -20.40 17.79
C THR A 191 11.82 -19.00 17.98
N LYS A 192 13.15 -18.86 17.94
CA LYS A 192 13.83 -17.56 18.12
C LYS A 192 13.73 -16.70 16.84
N GLN A 193 12.52 -16.47 16.38
CA GLN A 193 12.27 -15.59 15.23
C GLN A 193 12.22 -14.13 15.69
N ASP A 194 12.74 -13.26 14.84
CA ASP A 194 12.63 -11.83 15.04
C ASP A 194 11.20 -11.37 14.68
N PRO A 195 10.48 -10.71 15.59
CA PRO A 195 9.12 -10.25 15.32
C PRO A 195 9.04 -9.23 14.19
N ASP A 196 10.14 -8.54 13.84
CA ASP A 196 10.17 -7.56 12.77
C ASP A 196 10.10 -8.19 11.37
N THR A 197 10.34 -9.50 11.25
CA THR A 197 10.35 -10.22 9.96
C THR A 197 8.97 -10.71 9.49
N VAL A 198 7.89 -10.49 10.24
CA VAL A 198 6.53 -10.92 9.87
C VAL A 198 5.95 -10.14 8.69
N VAL A 199 6.49 -8.96 8.40
CA VAL A 199 6.13 -8.16 7.23
C VAL A 199 7.29 -8.20 6.24
N THR A 200 7.04 -8.60 5.00
CA THR A 200 8.06 -8.82 3.98
C THR A 200 7.59 -8.36 2.60
N LEU A 201 8.48 -8.44 1.63
CA LEU A 201 8.21 -8.21 0.21
C LEU A 201 8.31 -9.54 -0.55
N ASP A 202 7.48 -9.71 -1.58
CA ASP A 202 7.70 -10.81 -2.51
C ASP A 202 8.99 -10.60 -3.34
N ASP A 203 9.43 -11.67 -4.02
CA ASP A 203 10.69 -11.63 -4.78
C ASP A 203 10.62 -10.67 -5.97
N GLU A 204 9.48 -10.52 -6.63
CA GLU A 204 9.29 -9.63 -7.77
C GLU A 204 9.42 -8.16 -7.34
N GLN A 205 8.76 -7.79 -6.28
CA GLN A 205 8.84 -6.44 -5.72
C GLN A 205 10.23 -6.12 -5.18
N ARG A 206 10.84 -7.07 -4.48
CA ARG A 206 12.21 -6.92 -3.97
C ARG A 206 13.19 -6.67 -5.11
N GLU A 207 13.11 -7.42 -6.22
CA GLU A 207 13.97 -7.22 -7.39
C GLU A 207 13.65 -5.88 -8.11
N ALA A 208 12.39 -5.47 -8.19
CA ALA A 208 12.02 -4.17 -8.75
C ALA A 208 12.60 -3.00 -7.93
N LEU A 209 12.55 -3.08 -6.61
CA LEU A 209 13.15 -2.07 -5.71
C LEU A 209 14.67 -2.07 -5.79
N LYS A 210 15.33 -3.24 -5.87
CA LYS A 210 16.77 -3.33 -6.12
C LYS A 210 17.17 -2.71 -7.44
N ALA A 211 16.39 -2.92 -8.50
CA ALA A 211 16.64 -2.30 -9.79
C ALA A 211 16.56 -0.76 -9.72
N LYS A 212 15.62 -0.21 -8.94
CA LYS A 212 15.54 1.24 -8.68
C LYS A 212 16.73 1.74 -7.85
N ASP A 213 17.11 1.02 -6.80
CA ASP A 213 18.25 1.37 -5.96
C ASP A 213 19.55 1.43 -6.77
N GLN A 214 19.77 0.48 -7.69
CA GLN A 214 20.92 0.47 -8.59
C GLN A 214 21.00 1.71 -9.50
N LEU A 215 19.89 2.38 -9.76
CA LEU A 215 19.92 3.64 -10.54
C LEU A 215 20.63 4.75 -9.79
N GLY A 216 20.54 4.82 -8.47
CA GLY A 216 21.30 5.77 -7.66
C GLY A 216 22.82 5.57 -7.79
N GLN A 217 23.28 4.32 -7.99
CA GLN A 217 24.70 4.02 -8.28
C GLN A 217 25.12 4.44 -9.69
N ARG A 218 24.21 4.28 -10.65
CA ARG A 218 24.46 4.62 -12.06
C ARG A 218 24.39 6.12 -12.33
N PHE A 219 23.48 6.81 -11.68
CA PHE A 219 23.23 8.24 -11.85
C PHE A 219 23.43 8.96 -10.50
N ALA A 220 24.62 9.46 -10.28
CA ALA A 220 25.00 10.13 -9.01
C ALA A 220 24.12 11.35 -8.68
N ASP A 221 23.53 11.97 -9.71
CA ASP A 221 22.66 13.13 -9.56
C ASP A 221 21.18 12.76 -9.26
N LEU A 222 20.81 11.47 -9.35
CA LEU A 222 19.49 11.00 -8.95
C LEU A 222 19.42 10.93 -7.42
N GLN A 223 18.53 11.70 -6.84
CA GLN A 223 18.36 11.76 -5.39
C GLN A 223 17.36 10.71 -4.93
N THR A 224 17.84 9.57 -4.44
CA THR A 224 16.98 8.54 -3.86
C THR A 224 16.65 8.86 -2.40
N VAL A 225 15.37 8.82 -2.03
CA VAL A 225 14.91 8.97 -0.65
C VAL A 225 14.25 7.67 -0.23
N ALA A 226 14.93 6.89 0.61
CA ALA A 226 14.55 5.53 0.90
C ALA A 226 13.72 5.41 2.18
N ASP A 227 12.71 4.56 2.15
CA ASP A 227 12.11 4.00 3.35
C ASP A 227 13.14 3.07 4.01
N PRO A 228 13.48 3.27 5.30
CA PRO A 228 14.46 2.44 5.99
C PRO A 228 14.08 0.94 6.03
N ASP A 229 12.79 0.62 6.13
CA ASP A 229 12.30 -0.77 6.12
C ASP A 229 12.52 -1.42 4.74
N VAL A 230 12.41 -0.64 3.67
CA VAL A 230 12.74 -1.12 2.31
C VAL A 230 14.23 -1.41 2.18
N LEU A 231 15.10 -0.55 2.73
CA LEU A 231 16.55 -0.80 2.72
C LEU A 231 16.90 -2.12 3.41
N GLU A 232 16.27 -2.41 4.55
CA GLU A 232 16.42 -3.68 5.24
C GLU A 232 15.96 -4.85 4.36
N ALA A 233 14.77 -4.74 3.77
CA ALA A 233 14.18 -5.80 2.95
C ALA A 233 14.97 -6.12 1.67
N ILE A 234 15.63 -5.13 1.04
CA ILE A 234 16.42 -5.34 -0.20
C ILE A 234 17.90 -5.61 0.08
N GLY A 235 18.39 -5.29 1.28
CA GLY A 235 19.78 -5.53 1.69
C GLY A 235 20.81 -4.72 0.92
N THR A 236 20.45 -3.51 0.46
CA THR A 236 21.35 -2.62 -0.28
C THR A 236 21.33 -1.21 0.30
N PRO A 237 22.46 -0.50 0.32
CA PRO A 237 22.59 0.74 1.08
C PRO A 237 22.59 2.02 0.25
N HIS A 238 22.31 2.00 -1.07
CA HIS A 238 22.52 3.21 -1.87
C HIS A 238 21.33 4.17 -1.84
N HIS A 239 21.47 5.29 -1.14
CA HIS A 239 20.46 6.33 -0.96
C HIS A 239 21.12 7.70 -0.79
N SER A 240 20.41 8.78 -1.16
CA SER A 240 20.81 10.17 -0.93
C SER A 240 20.15 10.77 0.32
N GLY A 241 19.10 10.11 0.81
CA GLY A 241 18.39 10.45 2.03
C GLY A 241 17.41 9.34 2.41
N ILE A 242 16.82 9.45 3.58
CA ILE A 242 15.77 8.53 4.05
C ILE A 242 14.49 9.28 4.37
N MET A 243 13.37 8.57 4.35
CA MET A 243 12.08 9.06 4.79
C MET A 243 11.65 8.39 6.10
N GLN A 244 10.43 8.62 6.52
CA GLN A 244 9.82 7.97 7.68
C GLN A 244 9.68 6.45 7.46
N PRO A 245 9.87 5.62 8.52
CA PRO A 245 9.74 4.17 8.44
C PRO A 245 8.39 3.72 7.88
N SER A 246 8.38 2.63 7.14
CA SER A 246 7.21 2.07 6.44
C SER A 246 6.48 3.09 5.56
N ALA A 247 7.20 4.09 5.06
CA ALA A 247 6.61 5.23 4.34
C ALA A 247 5.37 5.80 5.06
N PHE A 248 5.39 5.87 6.40
CA PHE A 248 4.26 6.29 7.23
C PHE A 248 3.60 7.56 6.71
N ASP A 249 2.30 7.52 6.48
CA ASP A 249 1.57 8.65 5.88
C ASP A 249 1.25 9.74 6.90
N ILE A 250 2.21 10.68 7.09
CA ILE A 250 2.06 11.83 7.99
C ILE A 250 0.89 12.73 7.55
N THR A 251 0.66 12.84 6.24
CA THR A 251 -0.38 13.72 5.70
C THR A 251 -1.78 13.21 6.01
N THR A 252 -1.99 11.90 5.87
CA THR A 252 -3.25 11.25 6.28
C THR A 252 -3.39 11.20 7.81
N TYR A 253 -2.32 10.90 8.57
CA TYR A 253 -2.33 10.91 10.03
C TYR A 253 -2.84 12.23 10.61
N ALA A 254 -2.38 13.37 10.08
CA ALA A 254 -2.78 14.69 10.55
C ALA A 254 -4.26 15.04 10.28
N ARG A 255 -4.96 14.26 9.45
CA ARG A 255 -6.38 14.44 9.11
C ARG A 255 -7.31 13.57 9.95
N VAL A 256 -6.76 12.62 10.70
CA VAL A 256 -7.56 11.74 11.55
C VAL A 256 -8.11 12.52 12.74
N ALA A 257 -9.41 12.41 12.97
CA ALA A 257 -10.10 13.14 14.03
C ALA A 257 -9.61 12.77 15.45
N ASP A 258 -9.13 11.53 15.62
CA ASP A 258 -8.60 11.02 16.88
C ASP A 258 -7.28 10.28 16.65
N PRO A 259 -6.14 10.96 16.78
CA PRO A 259 -4.81 10.35 16.62
C PRO A 259 -4.53 9.20 17.62
N SER A 260 -5.27 9.10 18.74
CA SER A 260 -5.11 8.00 19.69
C SER A 260 -5.50 6.64 19.09
N ALA A 261 -6.26 6.62 17.99
CA ALA A 261 -6.58 5.40 17.26
C ALA A 261 -5.34 4.68 16.70
N TYR A 262 -4.31 5.43 16.30
CA TYR A 262 -3.04 4.85 15.86
C TYR A 262 -2.29 4.18 17.02
N ALA A 263 -2.21 4.85 18.18
CA ALA A 263 -1.58 4.27 19.37
C ALA A 263 -2.33 3.01 19.85
N ALA A 264 -3.66 3.03 19.82
CA ALA A 264 -4.48 1.85 20.14
C ALA A 264 -4.22 0.69 19.17
N ALA A 265 -4.01 0.99 17.89
CA ALA A 265 -3.67 0.02 16.84
C ALA A 265 -2.23 -0.53 16.96
N GLY A 266 -1.33 0.10 17.73
CA GLY A 266 0.06 -0.32 17.90
C GLY A 266 1.08 0.60 17.21
N VAL A 267 0.63 1.71 16.63
CA VAL A 267 1.51 2.71 16.00
C VAL A 267 1.64 3.92 16.92
N ASP A 268 2.64 3.91 17.75
CA ASP A 268 2.95 5.06 18.60
C ASP A 268 3.80 6.11 17.86
N MET A 269 3.95 7.28 18.48
CA MET A 269 4.71 8.39 17.92
C MET A 269 6.20 8.07 17.72
N ALA A 270 6.75 7.12 18.49
CA ALA A 270 8.15 6.72 18.38
C ALA A 270 8.41 5.85 17.15
N ALA A 271 7.40 5.17 16.62
CA ALA A 271 7.56 4.25 15.49
C ALA A 271 8.00 4.93 14.19
N TRP A 272 7.65 6.19 14.00
CA TRP A 272 7.87 6.90 12.75
C TRP A 272 8.61 8.25 12.89
N ASN A 273 9.32 8.48 13.99
CA ASN A 273 10.13 9.69 14.16
C ASN A 273 11.46 9.63 13.39
N ALA A 274 12.10 10.78 13.22
CA ALA A 274 13.34 10.90 12.47
C ALA A 274 14.52 10.13 13.10
N ASP A 275 14.53 9.94 14.42
CA ASP A 275 15.58 9.18 15.09
C ASP A 275 15.42 7.67 14.89
N THR A 276 14.18 7.18 14.92
CA THR A 276 13.84 5.78 14.56
C THR A 276 14.20 5.50 13.11
N ALA A 277 13.86 6.42 12.17
CA ALA A 277 14.28 6.27 10.78
C ALA A 277 15.79 6.10 10.63
N ARG A 278 16.59 6.90 11.36
CA ARG A 278 18.06 6.77 11.35
C ARG A 278 18.53 5.46 11.99
N ALA A 279 17.88 5.02 13.06
CA ALA A 279 18.23 3.78 13.73
C ALA A 279 17.97 2.58 12.81
N THR A 280 16.77 2.46 12.26
CA THR A 280 16.42 1.39 11.30
C THR A 280 17.36 1.37 10.10
N MET A 281 17.71 2.53 9.54
CA MET A 281 18.69 2.62 8.47
C MET A 281 20.07 2.07 8.90
N ARG A 282 20.57 2.42 10.09
CA ARG A 282 21.86 1.91 10.58
C ARG A 282 21.86 0.42 10.78
N ASP A 283 20.76 -0.12 11.29
CA ASP A 283 20.56 -1.55 11.45
C ASP A 283 20.55 -2.26 10.10
N ALA A 284 19.81 -1.72 9.12
CA ALA A 284 19.76 -2.25 7.76
C ALA A 284 21.13 -2.24 7.06
N LEU A 285 21.97 -1.22 7.31
CA LEU A 285 23.32 -1.12 6.76
C LEU A 285 24.35 -1.92 7.53
N GLY A 286 24.07 -2.32 8.77
CA GLY A 286 25.06 -2.87 9.71
C GLY A 286 26.17 -1.87 10.06
N ASP A 287 25.89 -0.57 9.99
CA ASP A 287 26.84 0.53 10.27
C ASP A 287 26.22 1.58 11.20
N GLU A 288 26.53 1.47 12.47
CA GLU A 288 26.06 2.40 13.51
C GLU A 288 26.53 3.86 13.32
N SER A 289 27.58 4.06 12.53
CA SER A 289 28.15 5.39 12.24
C SER A 289 27.52 6.07 11.02
N ALA A 290 26.68 5.37 10.26
CA ALA A 290 26.06 5.90 9.07
C ALA A 290 25.22 7.16 9.36
N GLN A 291 25.43 8.18 8.55
CA GLN A 291 24.72 9.46 8.61
C GLN A 291 24.06 9.73 7.27
N THR A 292 22.83 10.24 7.33
CA THR A 292 22.09 10.68 6.15
C THR A 292 21.05 11.73 6.53
N ASP A 293 20.62 12.51 5.55
CA ASP A 293 19.50 13.45 5.74
C ASP A 293 18.19 12.68 5.85
N VAL A 294 17.31 13.20 6.69
CA VAL A 294 15.98 12.63 6.90
C VAL A 294 14.93 13.62 6.46
N TYR A 295 14.06 13.20 5.58
CA TYR A 295 13.00 13.99 4.98
C TYR A 295 11.64 13.47 5.42
N ALA A 296 10.68 14.36 5.70
CA ALA A 296 9.28 13.97 5.74
C ALA A 296 8.76 13.93 4.29
N TRP A 297 8.53 12.73 3.77
CA TRP A 297 7.99 12.55 2.42
C TRP A 297 6.47 12.65 2.43
N GLN A 298 5.88 13.37 1.46
CA GLN A 298 4.43 13.50 1.33
C GLN A 298 3.78 12.13 1.12
N GLY A 299 2.70 11.87 1.87
CA GLY A 299 1.87 10.69 1.69
C GLY A 299 0.78 10.88 0.63
N ALA A 300 -0.38 10.28 0.87
CA ALA A 300 -1.50 10.31 -0.08
C ALA A 300 -2.25 11.65 -0.13
N ASP A 301 -2.14 12.44 0.94
CA ASP A 301 -2.83 13.73 1.08
C ASP A 301 -1.85 14.91 0.94
N SER A 302 -2.40 16.11 0.76
CA SER A 302 -1.62 17.35 0.71
C SER A 302 -1.07 17.72 2.10
N TRP A 303 0.08 18.39 2.15
CA TRP A 303 0.59 18.97 3.38
C TRP A 303 -0.36 20.01 3.95
N THR A 304 -0.73 19.86 5.23
CA THR A 304 -1.47 20.84 6.02
C THR A 304 -0.59 21.40 7.12
N MET A 305 -1.02 22.46 7.82
CA MET A 305 -0.28 22.97 8.99
C MET A 305 -0.16 21.91 10.08
N ASP A 306 -1.22 21.13 10.30
CA ASP A 306 -1.21 20.05 11.29
C ASP A 306 -0.20 18.95 10.90
N ALA A 307 -0.13 18.59 9.60
CA ALA A 307 0.83 17.62 9.09
C ALA A 307 2.28 18.12 9.19
N LEU A 308 2.54 19.38 8.84
CA LEU A 308 3.86 20.00 8.98
C LEU A 308 4.27 20.12 10.45
N THR A 309 3.33 20.44 11.35
CA THR A 309 3.56 20.49 12.79
C THR A 309 3.85 19.09 13.34
N ALA A 310 3.11 18.08 12.92
CA ALA A 310 3.35 16.68 13.28
C ALA A 310 4.74 16.22 12.81
N ALA A 311 5.09 16.46 11.56
CA ALA A 311 6.41 16.15 11.02
C ALA A 311 7.53 16.84 11.82
N ARG A 312 7.38 18.13 12.11
CA ARG A 312 8.36 18.89 12.88
C ARG A 312 8.49 18.39 14.32
N THR A 313 7.38 18.01 14.96
CA THR A 313 7.35 17.42 16.30
C THR A 313 8.11 16.09 16.34
N GLN A 314 8.07 15.33 15.27
CA GLN A 314 8.77 14.05 15.11
C GLN A 314 10.24 14.20 14.68
N GLY A 315 10.76 15.43 14.66
CA GLY A 315 12.18 15.70 14.40
C GLY A 315 12.55 15.87 12.93
N TYR A 316 11.58 15.89 12.01
CA TYR A 316 11.85 16.22 10.61
C TYR A 316 12.07 17.73 10.45
N GLU A 317 13.20 18.10 9.85
CA GLU A 317 13.55 19.50 9.58
C GLU A 317 13.17 19.94 8.17
N THR A 318 13.04 18.97 7.26
CA THR A 318 12.71 19.19 5.86
C THR A 318 11.59 18.25 5.43
N ALA A 319 10.56 18.83 4.80
CA ALA A 319 9.47 18.09 4.15
C ALA A 319 9.60 18.21 2.63
N ILE A 320 9.30 17.13 1.91
CA ILE A 320 9.19 17.11 0.45
C ILE A 320 7.70 17.10 0.10
N ALA A 321 7.27 18.12 -0.63
CA ALA A 321 5.92 18.22 -1.15
C ALA A 321 5.91 17.83 -2.63
N THR A 322 5.26 16.72 -2.95
CA THR A 322 5.22 16.15 -4.30
C THR A 322 4.13 16.79 -5.17
N ASP A 323 3.11 17.38 -4.55
CA ASP A 323 2.05 18.12 -5.23
C ASP A 323 1.47 19.21 -4.32
N ASP A 324 0.64 20.08 -4.87
CA ASP A 324 -0.23 21.06 -4.21
C ASP A 324 0.42 22.02 -3.18
N PHE A 325 1.73 22.21 -3.23
CA PHE A 325 2.43 23.17 -2.39
C PHE A 325 3.10 24.24 -3.27
N ALA A 326 2.32 25.13 -3.87
CA ALA A 326 2.82 26.21 -4.70
C ALA A 326 1.88 27.43 -4.67
N LEU A 327 2.44 28.62 -4.85
CA LEU A 327 1.62 29.81 -5.14
C LEU A 327 0.95 29.63 -6.50
N THR A 328 -0.39 29.49 -6.50
CA THR A 328 -1.19 29.21 -7.69
C THR A 328 -1.31 30.41 -8.65
N ASP A 329 -0.83 31.57 -8.27
CA ASP A 329 -1.02 32.85 -8.98
C ASP A 329 -0.06 33.06 -10.14
N GLY A 330 0.10 32.14 -11.08
CA GLY A 330 0.73 32.45 -12.36
C GLY A 330 2.08 33.20 -12.32
N ALA A 331 2.46 33.71 -11.16
CA ALA A 331 3.76 34.32 -10.93
C ALA A 331 4.83 33.25 -11.04
N THR A 332 5.85 33.52 -11.78
CA THR A 332 7.08 32.74 -11.85
C THR A 332 7.58 32.53 -10.42
N ALA A 333 7.42 31.31 -9.89
CA ALA A 333 7.95 30.99 -8.58
C ALA A 333 9.46 31.24 -8.58
N VAL A 334 9.93 32.13 -7.73
CA VAL A 334 11.35 32.50 -7.65
C VAL A 334 12.13 31.38 -6.98
N THR A 335 11.48 30.57 -6.14
CA THR A 335 12.07 29.44 -5.44
C THR A 335 11.03 28.35 -5.21
N GLN A 336 11.52 27.11 -5.03
CA GLN A 336 10.73 25.96 -4.57
C GLN A 336 11.02 25.61 -3.10
N VAL A 337 11.71 26.51 -2.38
CA VAL A 337 12.09 26.31 -0.97
C VAL A 337 11.32 27.28 -0.09
N TYR A 338 10.52 26.73 0.82
CA TYR A 338 9.68 27.50 1.73
C TYR A 338 10.07 27.21 3.17
N ARG A 339 10.10 28.25 4.00
CA ARG A 339 10.27 28.13 5.45
C ARG A 339 8.94 28.40 6.12
N VAL A 340 8.35 27.37 6.69
CA VAL A 340 7.01 27.41 7.29
C VAL A 340 7.15 27.39 8.81
N PRO A 341 6.70 28.43 9.51
CA PRO A 341 6.64 28.42 10.96
C PRO A 341 5.50 27.50 11.42
N THR A 342 5.80 26.57 12.32
CA THR A 342 4.83 25.70 12.98
C THR A 342 4.93 25.88 14.50
N ASP A 343 3.96 25.38 15.26
CA ASP A 343 3.99 25.39 16.71
C ASP A 343 5.19 24.61 17.30
N ALA A 344 5.72 23.64 16.54
CA ALA A 344 6.89 22.83 16.90
C ALA A 344 8.23 23.42 16.42
N GLY A 345 8.21 24.59 15.78
CA GLY A 345 9.38 25.24 15.19
C GLY A 345 9.28 25.36 13.66
N THR A 346 10.29 25.92 13.03
CA THR A 346 10.30 26.11 11.58
C THR A 346 10.64 24.80 10.87
N ILE A 347 9.89 24.46 9.82
CA ILE A 347 10.16 23.36 8.89
C ILE A 347 10.44 23.93 7.50
N THR A 348 11.40 23.33 6.79
CA THR A 348 11.69 23.67 5.38
C THR A 348 10.85 22.77 4.49
N VAL A 349 10.10 23.35 3.55
CA VAL A 349 9.34 22.58 2.56
C VAL A 349 10.00 22.74 1.19
N LEU A 350 10.37 21.63 0.59
CA LEU A 350 10.85 21.54 -0.78
C LEU A 350 9.66 21.17 -1.67
N ALA A 351 9.15 22.15 -2.41
CA ALA A 351 7.95 21.96 -3.22
C ALA A 351 8.31 21.53 -4.65
N ALA A 352 7.74 20.42 -5.10
CA ALA A 352 7.95 19.92 -6.43
C ALA A 352 7.21 20.78 -7.48
N GLN A 353 7.77 20.86 -8.68
CA GLN A 353 7.11 21.51 -9.81
C GLN A 353 6.00 20.59 -10.36
N ALA A 354 4.75 21.01 -10.26
CA ALA A 354 3.57 20.17 -10.49
C ALA A 354 3.57 19.46 -11.85
N THR A 355 3.80 20.19 -12.97
CA THR A 355 3.76 19.60 -14.32
C THR A 355 4.85 18.54 -14.51
N LEU A 356 6.09 18.83 -14.10
CA LEU A 356 7.21 17.88 -14.21
C LEU A 356 6.97 16.66 -13.36
N THR A 357 6.49 16.85 -12.14
CA THR A 357 6.22 15.75 -11.19
C THR A 357 5.03 14.90 -11.63
N THR A 358 3.95 15.49 -12.17
CA THR A 358 2.84 14.73 -12.76
C THR A 358 3.33 13.79 -13.85
N LEU A 359 4.14 14.30 -14.79
CA LEU A 359 4.70 13.52 -15.89
C LEU A 359 5.70 12.46 -15.41
N ALA A 360 6.61 12.83 -14.51
CA ALA A 360 7.58 11.91 -13.89
C ALA A 360 6.90 10.89 -12.96
N GLY A 361 5.69 11.20 -12.48
CA GLY A 361 4.81 10.28 -11.76
C GLY A 361 4.05 9.29 -12.65
N GLY A 362 4.33 9.28 -13.96
CA GLY A 362 3.68 8.36 -14.90
C GLY A 362 2.29 8.80 -15.37
N ARG A 363 1.86 10.04 -15.06
CA ARG A 363 0.54 10.57 -15.39
C ARG A 363 0.61 11.60 -16.51
N ALA A 364 -0.42 11.68 -17.34
CA ALA A 364 -0.60 12.75 -18.30
C ALA A 364 -1.06 14.04 -17.59
N THR A 365 -0.70 15.20 -18.15
CA THR A 365 -1.09 16.52 -17.62
C THR A 365 -2.57 16.82 -17.80
N ALA A 366 -3.18 16.21 -18.83
CA ALA A 366 -4.60 16.28 -19.12
C ALA A 366 -5.05 15.01 -19.88
N PRO A 367 -6.33 14.61 -19.79
CA PRO A 367 -6.85 13.47 -20.56
C PRO A 367 -6.71 13.65 -22.08
N GLN A 368 -6.74 14.90 -22.58
CA GLN A 368 -6.60 15.25 -24.00
C GLN A 368 -5.15 15.21 -24.48
N ALA A 369 -4.17 15.24 -23.59
CA ALA A 369 -2.74 15.16 -23.92
C ALA A 369 -2.35 13.71 -24.30
N THR A 370 -2.91 13.21 -25.38
CA THR A 370 -2.90 11.79 -25.77
C THR A 370 -1.49 11.20 -25.96
N ALA A 371 -0.51 12.00 -26.40
CA ALA A 371 0.89 11.55 -26.48
C ALA A 371 1.46 11.19 -25.10
N GLU A 372 1.03 11.89 -24.05
CA GLU A 372 1.50 11.71 -22.67
C GLU A 372 0.97 10.42 -22.01
N HIS A 373 0.03 9.71 -22.65
CA HIS A 373 -0.41 8.39 -22.18
C HIS A 373 0.65 7.30 -22.39
N SER A 374 1.71 7.60 -23.16
CA SER A 374 2.87 6.72 -23.31
C SER A 374 4.10 7.26 -22.58
N ASP A 375 5.01 6.37 -22.15
CA ASP A 375 6.27 6.74 -21.48
C ASP A 375 7.13 7.64 -22.38
N ALA A 376 7.23 7.31 -23.66
CA ALA A 376 8.01 8.09 -24.62
C ALA A 376 7.42 9.48 -24.83
N GLY A 377 6.10 9.60 -24.87
CA GLY A 377 5.43 10.89 -25.00
C GLY A 377 5.58 11.75 -23.73
N ARG A 378 5.46 11.14 -22.54
CA ARG A 378 5.73 11.84 -21.26
C ARG A 378 7.17 12.32 -21.19
N LEU A 379 8.14 11.47 -21.57
CA LEU A 379 9.55 11.84 -21.60
C LEU A 379 9.80 13.03 -22.54
N ALA A 380 9.25 12.99 -23.76
CA ALA A 380 9.35 14.11 -24.70
C ALA A 380 8.75 15.40 -24.11
N ARG A 381 7.63 15.31 -23.40
CA ARG A 381 6.99 16.43 -22.71
C ARG A 381 7.84 16.96 -21.55
N ILE A 382 8.41 16.11 -20.68
CA ILE A 382 9.30 16.54 -19.59
C ILE A 382 10.47 17.34 -20.15
N ILE A 383 11.12 16.83 -21.18
CA ILE A 383 12.26 17.49 -21.81
C ILE A 383 11.85 18.83 -22.45
N ALA A 384 10.72 18.86 -23.16
CA ALA A 384 10.18 20.10 -23.73
C ALA A 384 9.84 21.12 -22.64
N GLN A 385 9.22 20.69 -21.56
CA GLN A 385 8.84 21.53 -20.42
C GLN A 385 10.05 22.10 -19.70
N SER A 386 11.08 21.28 -19.44
CA SER A 386 12.33 21.74 -18.81
C SER A 386 13.06 22.78 -19.66
N ALA A 387 13.09 22.58 -20.97
CA ALA A 387 13.66 23.57 -21.90
C ALA A 387 12.87 24.88 -21.91
N PHE A 388 11.53 24.77 -21.91
CA PHE A 388 10.66 25.94 -21.86
C PHE A 388 10.85 26.73 -20.55
N TYR A 389 10.95 26.04 -19.40
CA TYR A 389 11.19 26.74 -18.13
C TYR A 389 12.50 27.55 -18.14
N GLN A 390 13.56 27.04 -18.76
CA GLN A 390 14.79 27.80 -18.91
C GLN A 390 14.62 28.98 -19.92
N MET A 391 13.87 28.78 -20.99
CA MET A 391 13.59 29.84 -21.96
C MET A 391 12.69 30.96 -21.41
N GLU A 392 11.83 30.64 -20.45
CA GLU A 392 10.93 31.60 -19.79
C GLU A 392 11.71 32.65 -18.98
N GLN A 393 12.84 32.27 -18.36
CA GLN A 393 13.76 33.16 -17.63
C GLN A 393 15.21 32.88 -18.01
N PRO A 394 15.64 33.27 -19.23
CA PRO A 394 16.93 32.82 -19.77
C PRO A 394 18.15 33.44 -19.10
N TYR A 395 17.96 34.42 -18.22
CA TYR A 395 19.05 35.14 -17.55
C TYR A 395 19.28 34.69 -16.10
N GLU A 396 18.43 33.80 -15.59
CA GLU A 396 18.50 33.31 -14.21
C GLU A 396 18.57 31.77 -14.18
N SER A 397 19.33 31.28 -13.20
CA SER A 397 19.35 29.85 -12.88
C SER A 397 18.30 29.59 -11.81
N ARG A 398 17.20 28.94 -12.17
CA ARG A 398 16.11 28.64 -11.22
C ARG A 398 16.25 27.24 -10.66
N PRO A 399 16.08 27.07 -9.34
CA PRO A 399 16.02 25.75 -8.74
C PRO A 399 14.61 25.17 -8.89
N LEU A 400 14.48 23.97 -9.45
CA LEU A 400 13.23 23.21 -9.52
C LEU A 400 13.43 21.82 -8.90
N LEU A 401 12.38 21.30 -8.31
CA LEU A 401 12.28 19.91 -7.85
C LEU A 401 11.31 19.14 -8.73
N MET A 402 11.68 17.95 -9.14
CA MET A 402 10.82 16.97 -9.81
C MET A 402 10.86 15.66 -9.02
N CYS A 403 9.70 15.18 -8.58
CA CYS A 403 9.58 13.92 -7.88
C CYS A 403 9.11 12.83 -8.85
N VAL A 404 9.80 11.72 -8.86
CA VAL A 404 9.41 10.51 -9.59
C VAL A 404 8.31 9.79 -8.81
N GLY A 405 7.33 9.23 -9.50
CA GLY A 405 6.28 8.46 -8.84
C GLY A 405 6.78 7.09 -8.35
N GLU A 406 6.22 6.63 -7.28
CA GLU A 406 6.56 5.33 -6.68
C GLU A 406 6.32 4.16 -7.66
N SER A 407 5.25 4.22 -8.45
CA SER A 407 4.89 3.18 -9.44
C SER A 407 5.74 3.20 -10.72
N VAL A 408 6.60 4.21 -10.92
CA VAL A 408 7.42 4.33 -12.14
C VAL A 408 8.55 3.31 -12.11
N GLY A 409 8.71 2.56 -13.20
CA GLY A 409 9.70 1.49 -13.31
C GLY A 409 11.13 2.00 -13.52
N ALA A 410 12.12 1.17 -13.18
CA ALA A 410 13.54 1.49 -13.30
C ALA A 410 13.96 1.91 -14.73
N ASP A 411 13.43 1.25 -15.74
CA ASP A 411 13.73 1.56 -17.16
C ASP A 411 13.28 2.97 -17.55
N GLN A 412 12.12 3.40 -17.05
CA GLN A 412 11.57 4.75 -17.30
C GLN A 412 12.42 5.82 -16.62
N VAL A 413 12.83 5.58 -15.37
CA VAL A 413 13.73 6.49 -14.63
C VAL A 413 15.10 6.55 -15.31
N SER A 414 15.64 5.41 -15.76
CA SER A 414 16.90 5.37 -16.53
C SER A 414 16.82 6.20 -17.80
N ALA A 415 15.73 6.06 -18.59
CA ALA A 415 15.52 6.85 -19.80
C ALA A 415 15.38 8.36 -19.51
N LEU A 416 14.72 8.70 -18.40
CA LEU A 416 14.60 10.09 -17.94
C LEU A 416 15.98 10.69 -17.62
N MET A 417 16.77 10.02 -16.80
CA MET A 417 18.09 10.50 -16.39
C MET A 417 19.06 10.59 -17.58
N GLU A 418 19.01 9.64 -18.51
CA GLU A 418 19.79 9.69 -19.76
C GLU A 418 19.41 10.88 -20.63
N ALA A 419 18.11 11.17 -20.74
CA ALA A 419 17.63 12.31 -21.52
C ALA A 419 18.00 13.65 -20.87
N LEU A 420 17.88 13.77 -19.56
CA LEU A 420 18.31 14.95 -18.80
C LEU A 420 19.83 15.18 -18.91
N GLY A 421 20.62 14.10 -18.89
CA GLY A 421 22.08 14.19 -19.13
C GLY A 421 22.48 14.70 -20.52
N GLN A 422 21.58 14.61 -21.53
CA GLN A 422 21.76 15.18 -22.86
C GLN A 422 21.23 16.63 -22.99
N ALA A 423 20.46 17.08 -22.01
CA ALA A 423 19.82 18.39 -22.00
C ALA A 423 20.81 19.49 -21.58
N SER A 424 21.47 20.14 -22.51
CA SER A 424 22.54 21.14 -22.26
C SER A 424 22.08 22.36 -21.45
N TRP A 425 20.78 22.56 -21.27
CA TRP A 425 20.17 23.63 -20.46
C TRP A 425 19.85 23.19 -19.03
N VAL A 426 20.06 21.94 -18.65
CA VAL A 426 19.82 21.40 -17.31
C VAL A 426 21.14 21.22 -16.58
N ASN A 427 21.17 21.64 -15.31
CA ASN A 427 22.19 21.29 -14.33
C ASN A 427 21.50 20.51 -13.22
N LEU A 428 21.85 19.25 -13.07
CA LEU A 428 21.31 18.40 -12.00
C LEU A 428 21.99 18.77 -10.67
N GLN A 429 21.19 18.89 -9.61
CA GLN A 429 21.65 19.23 -8.26
C GLN A 429 21.05 18.32 -7.20
N SER A 430 21.70 18.24 -6.04
CA SER A 430 21.24 17.45 -4.90
C SER A 430 20.07 18.12 -4.15
N LEU A 431 19.37 17.33 -3.31
CA LEU A 431 18.37 17.85 -2.37
C LEU A 431 18.98 18.82 -1.35
N GLN A 432 20.23 18.60 -0.92
CA GLN A 432 20.96 19.51 -0.03
C GLN A 432 21.24 20.85 -0.71
N GLU A 433 21.70 20.84 -1.97
CA GLU A 433 21.93 22.06 -2.74
C GLU A 433 20.61 22.82 -2.99
N LEU A 434 19.51 22.10 -3.23
CA LEU A 434 18.19 22.70 -3.33
C LEU A 434 17.77 23.35 -2.02
N ALA A 435 17.88 22.65 -0.90
CA ALA A 435 17.50 23.16 0.43
C ALA A 435 18.33 24.38 0.86
N ALA A 436 19.56 24.53 0.33
CA ALA A 436 20.43 25.67 0.56
C ALA A 436 20.09 26.89 -0.31
N GLN A 437 19.18 26.77 -1.29
CA GLN A 437 18.77 27.90 -2.13
C GLN A 437 18.02 28.98 -1.33
N PRO A 438 17.94 30.21 -1.84
CA PRO A 438 17.14 31.25 -1.23
C PRO A 438 15.70 30.77 -0.98
N SER A 439 15.25 30.84 0.26
CA SER A 439 13.93 30.37 0.67
C SER A 439 12.95 31.52 0.85
N MET A 440 11.68 31.26 0.56
CA MET A 440 10.59 32.15 0.89
C MET A 440 10.12 31.89 2.32
N GLN A 441 10.07 32.96 3.14
CA GLN A 441 9.45 32.88 4.46
C GLN A 441 7.93 32.91 4.28
N VAL A 442 7.26 31.91 4.78
CA VAL A 442 5.80 31.81 4.71
C VAL A 442 5.20 32.42 5.96
N ASP A 443 4.29 33.34 5.81
CA ASP A 443 3.47 33.87 6.89
C ASP A 443 2.05 33.29 6.88
N GLU A 444 1.28 33.54 7.92
CA GLU A 444 -0.08 33.01 8.06
C GLU A 444 -1.02 33.44 6.91
N THR A 445 -0.74 34.55 6.24
CA THR A 445 -1.57 35.06 5.15
C THR A 445 -1.28 34.36 3.81
N MET A 446 -0.09 33.82 3.66
CA MET A 446 0.36 33.06 2.48
C MET A 446 -0.03 31.59 2.54
N LEU A 447 -0.16 31.03 3.74
CA LEU A 447 -0.45 29.60 3.95
C LEU A 447 -1.69 29.10 3.19
N PRO A 448 -2.86 29.80 3.21
CA PRO A 448 -4.02 29.33 2.49
C PRO A 448 -3.85 29.28 0.96
N ALA A 449 -2.89 30.02 0.42
CA ALA A 449 -2.58 30.01 -1.01
C ALA A 449 -1.55 28.94 -1.39
N LEU A 450 -0.70 28.54 -0.44
CA LEU A 450 0.32 27.49 -0.62
C LEU A 450 -0.23 26.09 -0.39
N ILE A 451 -1.07 25.96 0.63
CA ILE A 451 -1.75 24.72 1.00
C ILE A 451 -3.14 24.85 0.38
N ASP A 452 -3.32 24.34 -0.82
CA ASP A 452 -4.51 24.52 -1.67
C ASP A 452 -5.81 24.83 -0.90
N GLY A 453 -6.64 25.70 -1.47
CA GLY A 453 -7.89 26.22 -0.92
C GLY A 453 -8.95 25.19 -0.45
N SER A 454 -8.58 23.91 -0.35
CA SER A 454 -9.33 22.88 0.37
C SER A 454 -9.28 23.02 1.90
N VAL A 455 -8.62 24.06 2.45
CA VAL A 455 -8.64 24.41 3.90
C VAL A 455 -10.04 24.66 4.46
N GLY A 456 -11.10 24.44 3.72
CA GLY A 456 -12.48 24.41 4.19
C GLY A 456 -13.23 23.11 3.93
N ALA A 457 -12.67 22.19 3.16
CA ALA A 457 -13.22 20.85 3.08
C ALA A 457 -12.79 20.12 4.36
N THR A 458 -13.73 19.84 5.23
CA THR A 458 -13.59 18.81 6.27
C THR A 458 -13.21 17.53 5.51
N ALA A 459 -11.92 17.33 5.27
CA ALA A 459 -11.42 16.11 4.70
C ALA A 459 -11.80 15.00 5.68
N THR A 460 -12.73 14.18 5.25
CA THR A 460 -13.23 13.08 6.05
C THR A 460 -12.15 12.00 5.96
N GLU A 461 -11.65 11.59 7.11
CA GLU A 461 -10.81 10.38 7.24
C GLU A 461 -11.40 9.26 6.37
N PRO A 462 -10.62 8.59 5.53
CA PRO A 462 -11.11 7.47 4.71
C PRO A 462 -11.79 6.42 5.59
N ALA A 463 -13.03 6.04 5.26
CA ALA A 463 -13.78 5.07 6.06
C ALA A 463 -13.03 3.72 6.19
N SER A 464 -12.28 3.33 5.15
CA SER A 464 -11.43 2.14 5.13
C SER A 464 -10.29 2.20 6.13
N LEU A 465 -9.64 3.35 6.29
CA LEU A 465 -8.56 3.54 7.27
C LEU A 465 -9.11 3.45 8.71
N ARG A 466 -10.24 4.11 8.97
CA ARG A 466 -10.90 4.03 10.27
C ARG A 466 -11.27 2.60 10.65
N GLU A 467 -11.76 1.81 9.69
CA GLU A 467 -12.09 0.40 9.91
C GLU A 467 -10.83 -0.44 10.14
N ALA A 468 -9.77 -0.20 9.37
CA ALA A 468 -8.48 -0.85 9.56
C ALA A 468 -7.90 -0.57 10.96
N LEU A 469 -7.85 0.68 11.40
CA LEU A 469 -7.36 1.06 12.73
C LEU A 469 -8.19 0.42 13.86
N ARG A 470 -9.53 0.31 13.72
CA ARG A 470 -10.36 -0.38 14.71
C ARG A 470 -10.08 -1.89 14.74
N SER A 471 -9.93 -2.52 13.58
CA SER A 471 -9.60 -3.95 13.49
C SER A 471 -8.25 -4.21 14.16
N LEU A 472 -7.24 -3.40 13.85
CA LEU A 472 -5.91 -3.47 14.46
C LEU A 472 -5.96 -3.26 15.98
N ALA A 473 -6.68 -2.25 16.45
CA ALA A 473 -6.82 -2.01 17.89
C ALA A 473 -7.47 -3.21 18.60
N THR A 474 -8.51 -3.79 18.00
CA THR A 474 -9.21 -4.96 18.57
C THR A 474 -8.31 -6.20 18.61
N SER A 475 -7.60 -6.51 17.52
CA SER A 475 -6.70 -7.67 17.48
C SER A 475 -5.49 -7.49 18.41
N ARG A 476 -4.96 -6.26 18.48
CA ARG A 476 -3.88 -5.93 19.43
C ARG A 476 -4.29 -6.10 20.88
N GLU A 477 -5.45 -5.58 21.27
CA GLU A 477 -5.99 -5.71 22.62
C GLU A 477 -6.10 -7.18 23.03
N ARG A 478 -6.55 -8.04 22.11
CA ARG A 478 -6.61 -9.50 22.33
C ARG A 478 -5.22 -10.07 22.60
N LEU A 479 -4.20 -9.73 21.81
CA LEU A 479 -2.83 -10.23 22.03
C LEU A 479 -2.21 -9.71 23.33
N VAL A 480 -2.41 -8.43 23.66
CA VAL A 480 -1.96 -7.86 24.94
C VAL A 480 -2.63 -8.58 26.12
N ARG A 481 -3.93 -8.86 26.00
CA ARG A 481 -4.69 -9.59 27.03
C ARG A 481 -4.27 -11.05 27.14
N PHE A 482 -3.82 -11.66 26.06
CA PHE A 482 -3.40 -13.06 26.01
C PHE A 482 -2.31 -13.38 27.07
N ASP A 483 -1.33 -12.52 27.23
CA ASP A 483 -0.29 -12.65 28.26
C ASP A 483 -0.87 -12.73 29.67
N GLY A 484 -1.71 -11.78 30.05
CA GLY A 484 -2.26 -11.69 31.41
C GLY A 484 -3.41 -12.65 31.70
N SER A 485 -4.12 -13.16 30.69
CA SER A 485 -5.38 -13.89 30.89
C SER A 485 -5.38 -15.36 30.45
N VAL A 486 -4.49 -15.75 29.54
CA VAL A 486 -4.42 -17.11 28.98
C VAL A 486 -3.14 -17.84 29.38
N LEU A 487 -1.96 -17.19 29.26
CA LEU A 487 -0.70 -17.80 29.69
C LEU A 487 -0.66 -18.01 31.21
N ASP A 488 0.05 -19.03 31.65
CA ASP A 488 0.27 -19.26 33.07
C ASP A 488 1.24 -18.22 33.65
N ASP A 489 0.91 -17.66 34.84
CA ASP A 489 1.56 -16.44 35.37
C ASP A 489 3.03 -16.60 35.76
N ASP A 490 3.55 -17.84 35.91
CA ASP A 490 4.84 -18.08 36.51
C ASP A 490 6.05 -18.12 35.57
N ALA A 491 5.83 -17.97 34.24
CA ALA A 491 6.89 -18.10 33.24
C ALA A 491 7.33 -16.76 32.66
N GLN A 492 8.48 -16.24 33.08
CA GLN A 492 9.07 -15.01 32.47
C GLN A 492 9.31 -15.15 30.96
N GLU A 493 9.69 -16.36 30.50
CA GLU A 493 9.92 -16.64 29.08
C GLU A 493 8.62 -16.56 28.26
N ALA A 494 7.48 -16.98 28.83
CA ALA A 494 6.17 -16.85 28.20
C ALA A 494 5.79 -15.40 27.97
N ARG A 495 6.03 -14.51 28.94
CA ARG A 495 5.79 -13.07 28.81
C ARG A 495 6.66 -12.41 27.74
N GLN A 496 7.93 -12.83 27.65
CA GLN A 496 8.82 -12.34 26.59
C GLN A 496 8.35 -12.79 25.21
N TRP A 497 7.85 -14.02 25.11
CA TRP A 497 7.26 -14.51 23.87
C TRP A 497 5.97 -13.78 23.52
N ALA A 498 5.06 -13.56 24.47
CA ALA A 498 3.83 -12.80 24.27
C ALA A 498 4.13 -11.35 23.81
N ALA A 499 5.15 -10.72 24.40
CA ALA A 499 5.60 -9.40 23.98
C ALA A 499 6.07 -9.38 22.51
N LYS A 500 6.72 -10.47 22.04
CA LYS A 500 7.09 -10.57 20.62
C LYS A 500 5.88 -10.70 19.70
N LEU A 501 4.82 -11.39 20.12
CA LEU A 501 3.57 -11.45 19.35
C LEU A 501 2.93 -10.06 19.20
N VAL A 502 2.96 -9.25 20.26
CA VAL A 502 2.49 -7.86 20.21
C VAL A 502 3.38 -7.01 19.29
N THR A 503 4.71 -7.15 19.37
CA THR A 503 5.64 -6.45 18.47
C THR A 503 5.39 -6.82 17.01
N ALA A 504 5.20 -8.10 16.70
CA ALA A 504 4.85 -8.57 15.37
C ALA A 504 3.54 -7.94 14.86
N HIS A 505 2.51 -7.88 15.73
CA HIS A 505 1.27 -7.19 15.40
C HIS A 505 1.49 -5.69 15.12
N ASP A 506 2.33 -5.02 15.91
CA ASP A 506 2.64 -3.60 15.76
C ASP A 506 3.40 -3.33 14.43
N ARG A 507 4.15 -4.32 13.89
CA ARG A 507 4.73 -4.24 12.53
C ARG A 507 3.66 -4.23 11.43
N PHE A 508 2.64 -5.09 11.53
CA PHE A 508 1.50 -5.00 10.60
C PHE A 508 0.78 -3.65 10.70
N ALA A 509 0.63 -3.14 11.91
CA ALA A 509 -0.03 -1.86 12.14
C ALA A 509 0.77 -0.68 11.55
N LEU A 510 2.10 -0.70 11.70
CA LEU A 510 2.96 0.33 11.11
C LEU A 510 2.90 0.27 9.57
N ALA A 511 2.98 -0.92 8.97
CA ALA A 511 2.83 -1.08 7.52
C ALA A 511 1.43 -0.64 7.02
N ALA A 512 0.37 -0.87 7.82
CA ALA A 512 -0.98 -0.40 7.51
C ALA A 512 -1.12 1.13 7.53
N ALA A 513 -0.22 1.83 8.22
CA ALA A 513 -0.19 3.28 8.30
C ALA A 513 0.61 3.96 7.16
N GLY A 514 1.14 3.17 6.23
CA GLY A 514 1.73 3.63 4.98
C GLY A 514 0.68 4.14 3.99
N PRO A 515 1.10 4.66 2.82
CA PRO A 515 0.18 5.25 1.85
C PRO A 515 -0.71 4.18 1.21
N GLY A 516 -2.03 4.44 1.22
CA GLY A 516 -2.99 3.66 0.45
C GLY A 516 -3.96 2.80 1.27
N ALA A 517 -5.25 2.97 0.98
CA ALA A 517 -6.34 2.27 1.67
C ALA A 517 -6.32 0.74 1.48
N THR A 518 -5.78 0.26 0.36
CA THR A 518 -5.68 -1.17 0.06
C THR A 518 -4.65 -1.84 0.97
N LEU A 519 -3.49 -1.22 1.16
CA LEU A 519 -2.46 -1.70 2.08
C LEU A 519 -2.99 -1.73 3.52
N ALA A 520 -3.60 -0.64 3.98
CA ALA A 520 -4.18 -0.55 5.33
C ALA A 520 -5.19 -1.69 5.59
N THR A 521 -6.09 -1.95 4.64
CA THR A 521 -7.08 -3.03 4.77
C THR A 521 -6.43 -4.40 4.81
N ARG A 522 -5.45 -4.67 3.93
CA ARG A 522 -4.73 -5.94 3.87
C ARG A 522 -3.97 -6.22 5.17
N MET A 523 -3.15 -5.28 5.62
CA MET A 523 -2.36 -5.44 6.84
C MET A 523 -3.23 -5.60 8.09
N ALA A 524 -4.37 -4.92 8.17
CA ALA A 524 -5.32 -5.11 9.27
C ALA A 524 -5.98 -6.50 9.25
N GLN A 525 -6.23 -7.08 8.07
CA GLN A 525 -6.73 -8.44 7.94
C GLN A 525 -5.68 -9.47 8.36
N GLU A 526 -4.42 -9.29 7.93
CA GLU A 526 -3.31 -10.16 8.32
C GLU A 526 -3.07 -10.12 9.83
N ALA A 527 -3.00 -8.95 10.43
CA ALA A 527 -2.85 -8.79 11.89
C ALA A 527 -3.99 -9.46 12.68
N SER A 528 -5.23 -9.36 12.19
CA SER A 528 -6.38 -10.02 12.81
C SER A 528 -6.27 -11.55 12.67
N GLY A 529 -5.89 -12.03 11.47
CA GLY A 529 -5.65 -13.45 11.20
C GLY A 529 -4.56 -14.03 12.09
N PHE A 530 -3.44 -13.33 12.23
CA PHE A 530 -2.35 -13.69 13.13
C PHE A 530 -2.83 -13.84 14.58
N ALA A 531 -3.56 -12.87 15.12
CA ALA A 531 -4.14 -12.96 16.46
C ALA A 531 -5.12 -14.14 16.58
N ASP A 532 -5.95 -14.40 15.57
CA ASP A 532 -6.87 -15.55 15.56
C ASP A 532 -6.12 -16.88 15.58
N THR A 533 -5.02 -16.99 14.84
CA THR A 533 -4.19 -18.20 14.80
C THR A 533 -3.56 -18.49 16.15
N VAL A 534 -3.03 -17.46 16.85
CA VAL A 534 -2.48 -17.61 18.20
C VAL A 534 -3.54 -18.18 19.17
N TYR A 535 -4.74 -17.62 19.16
CA TYR A 535 -5.83 -18.13 20.00
C TYR A 535 -6.32 -19.52 19.58
N ALA A 536 -6.26 -19.86 18.30
CA ALA A 536 -6.68 -21.15 17.77
C ALA A 536 -5.73 -22.31 18.16
N GLN A 537 -4.55 -22.00 18.71
CA GLN A 537 -3.65 -23.03 19.28
C GLN A 537 -4.22 -23.64 20.58
N VAL A 538 -5.21 -23.00 21.21
CA VAL A 538 -5.88 -23.52 22.39
C VAL A 538 -7.29 -23.99 22.02
N LYS A 539 -7.55 -25.30 22.16
CA LYS A 539 -8.78 -25.94 21.62
C LYS A 539 -9.49 -26.79 22.67
N LEU A 540 -10.83 -26.77 22.59
CA LEU A 540 -11.65 -27.81 23.21
C LEU A 540 -11.67 -29.06 22.32
N VAL A 541 -11.38 -30.22 22.90
CA VAL A 541 -11.53 -31.52 22.23
C VAL A 541 -12.94 -32.06 22.56
N PRO A 542 -13.83 -32.18 21.56
CA PRO A 542 -15.23 -32.59 21.79
C PRO A 542 -15.32 -34.00 22.44
N SER A 543 -16.11 -34.14 23.50
CA SER A 543 -16.32 -35.42 24.22
C SER A 543 -17.45 -36.29 23.67
N GLY A 544 -18.16 -35.84 22.65
CA GLY A 544 -19.25 -36.57 21.97
C GLY A 544 -20.52 -36.73 22.82
N SER A 545 -20.64 -37.78 23.65
CA SER A 545 -21.83 -37.99 24.50
C SER A 545 -21.44 -38.53 25.87
N VAL A 546 -22.19 -38.14 26.90
CA VAL A 546 -22.01 -38.57 28.29
C VAL A 546 -23.33 -39.15 28.80
N ASN A 547 -23.25 -40.38 29.35
CA ASN A 547 -24.39 -41.06 29.98
C ASN A 547 -24.29 -40.91 31.49
N VAL A 548 -25.33 -40.38 32.10
CA VAL A 548 -25.44 -40.16 33.56
C VAL A 548 -26.50 -41.06 34.14
N VAL A 549 -26.12 -41.88 35.13
CA VAL A 549 -26.99 -42.84 35.79
C VAL A 549 -27.31 -42.48 37.24
N SER A 550 -26.80 -41.36 37.74
CA SER A 550 -26.97 -40.90 39.12
C SER A 550 -27.30 -39.42 39.19
N GLU A 551 -27.81 -38.91 40.33
CA GLU A 551 -28.15 -37.51 40.54
C GLU A 551 -26.95 -36.56 40.39
N THR A 552 -25.75 -37.07 40.57
CA THR A 552 -24.49 -36.33 40.38
C THR A 552 -23.53 -37.17 39.53
N ALA A 553 -22.91 -36.55 38.57
CA ALA A 553 -21.91 -37.16 37.68
C ALA A 553 -20.80 -36.16 37.35
N SER A 554 -19.75 -36.64 36.71
CA SER A 554 -18.67 -35.83 36.17
C SER A 554 -18.61 -36.02 34.65
N MET A 555 -18.62 -34.93 33.92
CA MET A 555 -18.44 -34.90 32.49
C MET A 555 -16.96 -34.55 32.19
N PRO A 556 -16.20 -35.43 31.55
CA PRO A 556 -14.82 -35.13 31.17
C PRO A 556 -14.80 -34.11 30.02
N VAL A 557 -13.90 -33.14 30.11
CA VAL A 557 -13.60 -32.18 29.03
C VAL A 557 -12.10 -32.12 28.86
N THR A 558 -11.64 -32.23 27.62
CA THR A 558 -10.23 -32.16 27.27
C THR A 558 -9.93 -30.83 26.60
N VAL A 559 -8.85 -30.18 26.98
CA VAL A 559 -8.30 -28.97 26.35
C VAL A 559 -6.93 -29.31 25.79
N SER A 560 -6.71 -29.01 24.53
CA SER A 560 -5.42 -29.08 23.83
C SER A 560 -4.74 -27.75 23.84
N ASN A 561 -3.46 -27.73 24.13
CA ASN A 561 -2.58 -26.57 24.06
C ASN A 561 -1.42 -26.87 23.11
N ASP A 562 -1.47 -26.32 21.91
CA ASP A 562 -0.41 -26.46 20.91
C ASP A 562 0.67 -25.37 21.05
N LEU A 563 0.50 -24.41 22.00
CA LEU A 563 1.46 -23.33 22.28
C LEU A 563 2.75 -23.86 22.97
N PRO A 564 3.87 -23.12 22.82
CA PRO A 564 5.16 -23.48 23.42
C PRO A 564 5.21 -23.26 24.95
N PHE A 565 4.17 -22.69 25.56
CA PHE A 565 4.10 -22.36 26.98
C PHE A 565 2.82 -22.89 27.63
N PRO A 566 2.84 -23.17 28.95
CA PRO A 566 1.65 -23.59 29.64
C PRO A 566 0.59 -22.48 29.71
N ILE A 567 -0.66 -22.91 29.73
CA ILE A 567 -1.83 -22.02 29.81
C ILE A 567 -2.67 -22.32 31.05
N ALA A 568 -3.37 -21.30 31.54
CA ALA A 568 -4.36 -21.41 32.62
C ALA A 568 -5.66 -20.73 32.16
N VAL A 569 -6.67 -21.57 31.87
CA VAL A 569 -7.94 -21.11 31.29
C VAL A 569 -9.12 -21.71 32.02
N ARG A 570 -10.34 -21.30 31.69
CA ARG A 570 -11.59 -21.86 32.22
C ARG A 570 -12.38 -22.50 31.12
N VAL A 571 -13.06 -23.59 31.44
CA VAL A 571 -14.11 -24.14 30.58
C VAL A 571 -15.45 -23.67 31.14
N SER A 572 -16.21 -22.91 30.36
CA SER A 572 -17.60 -22.56 30.62
C SER A 572 -18.49 -23.66 30.04
N SER A 573 -19.46 -24.13 30.81
CA SER A 573 -20.44 -25.10 30.33
C SER A 573 -21.86 -24.66 30.69
N ILE A 574 -22.76 -24.68 29.70
CA ILE A 574 -24.16 -24.32 29.85
C ILE A 574 -25.02 -25.36 29.18
N THR A 575 -26.07 -25.82 29.88
CA THR A 575 -27.07 -26.72 29.31
C THR A 575 -28.36 -26.01 29.01
N ASP A 576 -29.12 -26.50 28.03
CA ASP A 576 -30.43 -25.97 27.65
C ASP A 576 -31.56 -26.45 28.59
N SER A 577 -31.20 -27.28 29.61
CA SER A 577 -32.14 -27.88 30.57
C SER A 577 -31.99 -27.27 31.95
N MET A 578 -33.08 -27.07 32.68
CA MET A 578 -33.08 -26.71 34.09
C MET A 578 -32.98 -27.94 35.00
N GLU A 579 -33.16 -29.13 34.47
CA GLU A 579 -33.18 -30.40 35.20
C GLU A 579 -31.87 -31.17 35.10
N ILE A 580 -31.07 -30.90 34.06
CA ILE A 580 -29.73 -31.41 33.86
C ILE A 580 -28.81 -30.19 33.71
N VAL A 581 -28.09 -29.86 34.74
CA VAL A 581 -27.24 -28.67 34.82
C VAL A 581 -25.79 -29.01 35.02
N THR A 582 -24.89 -28.28 34.38
CA THR A 582 -23.44 -28.37 34.52
C THR A 582 -22.89 -27.28 35.45
N ALA A 583 -21.73 -27.50 36.05
CA ALA A 583 -20.98 -26.44 36.69
C ALA A 583 -20.62 -25.37 35.63
N ARG A 584 -20.87 -24.11 35.97
CA ARG A 584 -20.73 -22.97 35.02
C ARG A 584 -19.32 -22.78 34.53
N PHE A 585 -18.34 -22.88 35.45
CA PHE A 585 -16.93 -22.69 35.18
C PHE A 585 -16.10 -23.78 35.86
N THR A 586 -15.07 -24.24 35.15
CA THR A 586 -14.08 -25.18 35.66
C THR A 586 -12.70 -24.73 35.21
N ASP A 587 -11.80 -24.48 36.16
CA ASP A 587 -10.43 -24.08 35.87
C ASP A 587 -9.61 -25.27 35.38
N ILE A 588 -8.70 -25.03 34.44
CA ILE A 588 -7.78 -26.02 33.91
C ILE A 588 -6.44 -25.37 33.55
N THR A 589 -5.34 -26.02 33.95
CA THR A 589 -3.98 -25.68 33.48
C THR A 589 -3.53 -26.77 32.53
N VAL A 590 -3.02 -26.36 31.36
CA VAL A 590 -2.57 -27.28 30.31
C VAL A 590 -1.09 -27.01 30.03
N PRO A 591 -0.18 -27.99 30.16
CA PRO A 591 1.23 -27.80 29.80
C PRO A 591 1.42 -27.47 28.34
N ALA A 592 2.61 -26.96 28.00
CA ALA A 592 3.01 -26.69 26.61
C ALA A 592 2.94 -27.96 25.75
N HIS A 593 2.46 -27.85 24.53
CA HIS A 593 2.34 -28.94 23.54
C HIS A 593 1.66 -30.19 24.09
N ALA A 594 0.61 -30.02 24.91
CA ALA A 594 -0.03 -31.12 25.60
C ALA A 594 -1.56 -30.98 25.64
N GLU A 595 -2.19 -32.09 26.02
CA GLU A 595 -3.61 -32.12 26.35
C GLU A 595 -3.78 -32.35 27.86
N ALA A 596 -4.75 -31.67 28.44
CA ALA A 596 -5.16 -31.90 29.80
C ALA A 596 -6.67 -32.14 29.87
N GLN A 597 -7.08 -33.03 30.80
CA GLN A 597 -8.48 -33.34 31.01
C GLN A 597 -8.93 -32.80 32.37
N THR A 598 -10.08 -32.15 32.40
CA THR A 598 -10.77 -31.77 33.64
C THR A 598 -12.17 -32.38 33.68
N SER A 599 -12.83 -32.31 34.85
CA SER A 599 -14.16 -32.84 35.05
C SER A 599 -15.15 -31.75 35.41
N ILE A 600 -16.18 -31.59 34.62
CA ILE A 600 -17.30 -30.68 34.90
C ILE A 600 -18.36 -31.43 35.67
N ALA A 601 -18.74 -30.90 36.86
CA ALA A 601 -19.80 -31.50 37.65
C ALA A 601 -21.16 -31.34 36.97
N VAL A 602 -21.90 -32.43 36.84
CA VAL A 602 -23.25 -32.50 36.29
C VAL A 602 -24.23 -32.87 37.38
N ARG A 603 -25.32 -32.11 37.50
CA ARG A 603 -26.45 -32.45 38.42
C ARG A 603 -27.68 -32.75 37.59
N VAL A 604 -28.35 -33.83 37.95
CA VAL A 604 -29.52 -34.32 37.24
C VAL A 604 -30.65 -34.55 38.21
N SER A 605 -31.82 -34.01 37.92
CA SER A 605 -33.04 -34.19 38.72
C SER A 605 -34.07 -35.11 38.05
N THR A 606 -33.98 -35.32 36.72
CA THR A 606 -34.88 -36.22 35.98
C THR A 606 -34.13 -36.99 34.90
N SER A 607 -34.74 -38.06 34.40
CA SER A 607 -34.28 -38.75 33.19
C SER A 607 -34.61 -37.97 31.95
N GLY A 608 -33.65 -37.77 31.05
CA GLY A 608 -33.82 -37.00 29.81
C GLY A 608 -32.51 -36.82 29.04
N THR A 609 -32.56 -36.08 27.98
CA THR A 609 -31.38 -35.75 27.16
C THR A 609 -31.30 -34.22 27.01
N THR A 610 -30.11 -33.64 27.15
CA THR A 610 -29.82 -32.24 26.93
C THR A 610 -28.48 -32.08 26.23
N THR A 611 -28.22 -30.90 25.66
CA THR A 611 -26.92 -30.54 25.09
C THR A 611 -26.22 -29.54 26.02
N ALA A 612 -25.00 -29.86 26.43
CA ALA A 612 -24.09 -28.91 27.05
C ALA A 612 -23.30 -28.20 25.95
N ARG A 613 -23.29 -26.87 25.99
CA ARG A 613 -22.43 -26.05 25.17
C ARG A 613 -21.24 -25.62 25.99
N GLU A 614 -20.05 -25.98 25.50
CA GLU A 614 -18.78 -25.71 26.16
C GLU A 614 -18.02 -24.64 25.36
N GLN A 615 -17.38 -23.72 26.08
CA GLN A 615 -16.61 -22.64 25.55
C GLN A 615 -15.36 -22.43 26.42
N LEU A 616 -14.21 -22.18 25.77
CA LEU A 616 -13.04 -21.68 26.48
C LEU A 616 -13.27 -20.22 26.88
N VAL A 617 -12.86 -19.92 28.10
CA VAL A 617 -12.94 -18.58 28.68
C VAL A 617 -11.61 -18.30 29.36
N ASP A 618 -11.08 -17.11 29.13
CA ASP A 618 -9.86 -16.69 29.81
C ASP A 618 -10.09 -16.40 31.30
N ARG A 619 -9.03 -16.10 32.04
CA ARG A 619 -9.13 -15.80 33.48
C ARG A 619 -9.94 -14.53 33.79
N GLU A 620 -10.08 -13.60 32.82
CA GLU A 620 -10.85 -12.38 32.97
C GLU A 620 -12.33 -12.57 32.63
N GLY A 621 -12.70 -13.69 32.01
CA GLY A 621 -14.08 -14.04 31.74
C GLY A 621 -14.51 -13.90 30.27
N GLU A 622 -13.61 -13.57 29.37
CA GLU A 622 -13.91 -13.47 27.94
C GLU A 622 -13.79 -14.82 27.24
N ALA A 623 -14.76 -15.10 26.39
CA ALA A 623 -14.80 -16.33 25.61
C ALA A 623 -13.88 -16.25 24.39
N PHE A 624 -13.18 -17.34 24.09
CA PHE A 624 -12.34 -17.45 22.90
C PHE A 624 -12.37 -18.87 22.32
N GLY A 625 -11.85 -19.02 21.11
CA GLY A 625 -11.82 -20.29 20.40
C GLY A 625 -13.21 -20.80 19.98
N ALA A 626 -13.25 -21.99 19.39
CA ALA A 626 -14.48 -22.63 18.96
C ALA A 626 -15.25 -23.25 20.14
N SER A 627 -16.58 -23.13 20.12
CA SER A 627 -17.44 -23.82 21.09
C SER A 627 -17.60 -25.29 20.73
N ALA A 628 -17.64 -26.16 21.76
CA ALA A 628 -17.96 -27.55 21.62
C ALA A 628 -19.38 -27.85 22.13
N GLN A 629 -19.94 -28.99 21.74
CA GLN A 629 -21.24 -29.46 22.23
C GLN A 629 -21.15 -30.93 22.65
N THR A 630 -21.57 -31.19 23.87
CA THR A 630 -21.63 -32.56 24.43
C THR A 630 -23.08 -32.91 24.72
N THR A 631 -23.55 -34.05 24.21
CA THR A 631 -24.88 -34.57 24.55
C THR A 631 -24.85 -35.31 25.87
N ILE A 632 -25.64 -34.86 26.83
CA ILE A 632 -25.80 -35.51 28.15
C ILE A 632 -27.13 -36.26 28.15
N THR A 633 -27.05 -37.59 28.31
CA THR A 633 -28.24 -38.45 28.46
C THR A 633 -28.30 -38.99 29.90
N SER A 634 -29.39 -38.71 30.57
CA SER A 634 -29.64 -39.17 31.93
C SER A 634 -30.66 -40.29 31.96
N SER A 635 -30.33 -41.38 32.61
CA SER A 635 -31.23 -42.47 32.96
C SER A 635 -31.16 -42.74 34.47
N LEU A 636 -31.90 -41.91 35.23
CA LEU A 636 -32.01 -42.16 36.67
C LEU A 636 -32.82 -43.44 36.90
N GLN A 637 -32.16 -44.51 37.35
CA GLN A 637 -32.87 -45.64 37.91
C GLN A 637 -33.37 -45.21 39.28
N LEU A 638 -34.60 -44.76 39.33
CA LEU A 638 -35.35 -44.68 40.58
C LEU A 638 -35.46 -46.14 41.10
N SER A 639 -34.45 -46.58 41.79
CA SER A 639 -34.52 -47.78 42.63
C SER A 639 -35.47 -47.41 43.76
N ASP A 640 -36.75 -47.39 43.46
CA ASP A 640 -37.81 -47.18 44.45
C ASP A 640 -37.95 -48.49 45.28
N LYS A 641 -36.92 -48.72 46.16
CA LYS A 641 -37.02 -49.73 47.18
C LYS A 641 -38.22 -49.46 48.07
N SER A 642 -38.75 -48.25 48.11
CA SER A 642 -39.95 -47.92 48.86
C SER A 642 -41.20 -48.58 48.26
N GLY A 643 -41.29 -48.65 46.90
CA GLY A 643 -42.36 -49.37 46.24
C GLY A 643 -42.34 -50.88 46.53
N VAL A 644 -41.16 -51.49 46.54
CA VAL A 644 -41.01 -52.91 46.92
C VAL A 644 -41.32 -53.11 48.37
N VAL A 645 -40.91 -52.22 49.29
CA VAL A 645 -41.23 -52.26 50.71
C VAL A 645 -42.72 -52.05 50.93
N LEU A 646 -43.37 -51.14 50.26
CA LEU A 646 -44.82 -50.94 50.30
C LEU A 646 -45.59 -52.15 49.77
N ILE A 647 -45.15 -52.73 48.70
CA ILE A 647 -45.76 -53.95 48.16
C ILE A 647 -45.54 -55.11 49.12
N ALA A 648 -44.34 -55.29 49.70
CA ALA A 648 -44.08 -56.32 50.70
C ALA A 648 -44.91 -56.10 51.96
N LEU A 649 -45.05 -54.83 52.39
CA LEU A 649 -45.90 -54.52 53.57
C LEU A 649 -47.37 -54.76 53.26
N ALA A 650 -47.87 -54.41 52.06
CA ALA A 650 -49.24 -54.72 51.61
C ALA A 650 -49.49 -56.21 51.50
N VAL A 651 -48.54 -57.00 51.01
CA VAL A 651 -48.63 -58.47 50.99
C VAL A 651 -48.65 -59.07 52.39
N VAL A 652 -47.78 -58.56 53.30
CA VAL A 652 -47.77 -58.99 54.70
C VAL A 652 -49.08 -58.65 55.38
N LEU A 653 -49.61 -57.44 55.24
CA LEU A 653 -50.93 -57.02 55.74
C LEU A 653 -52.07 -57.87 55.14
N GLY A 654 -52.01 -58.14 53.85
CA GLY A 654 -52.97 -59.03 53.19
C GLY A 654 -52.97 -60.46 53.73
N VAL A 655 -51.78 -61.04 53.94
CA VAL A 655 -51.62 -62.38 54.57
C VAL A 655 -52.10 -62.39 56.02
N VAL A 656 -51.76 -61.36 56.83
CA VAL A 656 -52.26 -61.19 58.19
C VAL A 656 -53.78 -61.00 58.21
N GLY A 657 -54.32 -60.24 57.24
CA GLY A 657 -55.79 -60.06 57.08
C GLY A 657 -56.50 -61.41 56.76
N LEU A 658 -55.98 -62.19 55.85
CA LEU A 658 -56.47 -63.52 55.45
C LEU A 658 -56.35 -64.50 56.59
N TYR A 659 -55.21 -64.52 57.34
CA TYR A 659 -55.00 -65.35 58.52
C TYR A 659 -55.99 -65.03 59.62
N ARG A 660 -56.24 -63.74 59.89
CA ARG A 660 -57.24 -63.28 60.85
C ARG A 660 -58.67 -63.61 60.39
N GLN A 661 -58.98 -63.61 59.11
CA GLN A 661 -60.27 -64.03 58.57
C GLN A 661 -60.46 -65.56 58.67
N TYR A 662 -59.41 -66.33 58.52
CA TYR A 662 -59.44 -67.81 58.67
C TYR A 662 -59.49 -68.28 60.12
N THR A 663 -59.01 -67.48 61.04
CA THR A 663 -59.01 -67.82 62.53
C THR A 663 -60.23 -67.27 63.24
N ARG A 664 -61.15 -66.57 62.62
CA ARG A 664 -62.44 -66.15 63.22
C ARG A 664 -63.32 -67.42 63.41
N LYS A 665 -63.40 -67.88 64.62
CA LYS A 665 -64.41 -68.83 65.01
C LYS A 665 -65.79 -68.30 64.76
N LYS A 666 -66.62 -69.08 64.04
CA LYS A 666 -68.04 -68.82 63.96
C LYS A 666 -68.61 -68.96 65.39
N ASP A 667 -69.20 -67.88 65.83
CA ASP A 667 -70.13 -67.96 66.96
C ASP A 667 -71.42 -68.64 66.51
N PRO A 668 -71.88 -69.68 67.26
CA PRO A 668 -73.15 -70.26 66.98
C PRO A 668 -74.20 -69.50 67.82
N ASP A 669 -74.95 -68.65 67.16
CA ASP A 669 -76.30 -68.24 67.48
C ASP A 669 -76.75 -67.03 66.65
N GLU A 670 -77.40 -67.29 65.56
CA GLU A 670 -78.64 -66.89 64.93
C GLU A 670 -78.67 -67.34 63.47
#